data_b6eb0d378cee927d7eccd473b19e8290
#
_entry.id   b6eb0d378cee927d7eccd473b19e8290
#
_cell.length_a   1.000
_cell.length_b   1.000
_cell.length_c   1.000
_cell.angle_alpha   90.00
_cell.angle_beta   90.00
_cell.angle_gamma   90.00
#
_symmetry.space_group_name_H-M   'P 1'
#
loop_
_entity.id
_entity.type
_entity.pdbx_description
1 polymer ?
#
loop_
_entity_poly.entity_id
_entity_poly.type
_entity_poly.pdbx_seq_one_letter_code
_entity_poly.pdbx_strand_id
1 'polypeptide(L)'
;MRAPDGEHLFGPWLKIAEDGKVIIAIPQSESGQGVYTALAQIVAGELGADWRSVAVQPVSASPIFANTLLARAWAPAFLPENIALDVDVGPVASSINEIARRNMFVVTGGSSSIRQFERPCREAGATARTLLCQAAAARWGIAWEQCRTDRGFVLAGKRRLSFAELVVEASALDVPSPIPLNPSARNRLSGRNAPRLDLSTKVDGSASFAGDIRLPDMLFASVRAGPAGNTSLLSADEKAALNMRGVVQVVKTDKWVAAVASNWWAANNALDAMAPVFRTKGRMADSTEIVQSLSNAIAKGPGFRATKFGDVDAAMAGARIFKAEYTVGAAVHAPIETRSATAYFRDQRLQLWLATQAPAAARMAAAQAIGINVGDVIHYPVLAGGSFDRNFDNSISAQVAVIAKAVGRPVQLTWSRPEDFVRDHVRSPALGRLSAATNADGAVTGLAVRVAAASSMRELAYRINGQKTDKARKSASGQYDALALEGAQIPYAIPNISIDHFPVSMPMPTGPWRGLANSYNCFFVEGFIDELAHKAGVEPLSFRMQMLVGQTRLARCLTGVATMAGWDGGVSGSGRGIACHSMRGSHIAVIVTARNSATGVRVDRIHAMVDCGRLINPDLARQQIEGGILFGLAQALGSATEYESGLPTARRLRDIDLPKLADVPEITVELARSDEAPGGVSELGVPAVAPAIANALFSAAGIRLRELPLLSRGL
;
A
#
# COMPACT_ATOMS: atom_id res chain seq x y z
N MET A 1 -3.20 16.58 20.04
CA MET A 1 -2.67 15.90 21.26
C MET A 1 -3.29 16.52 22.49
N ARG A 2 -3.48 15.75 23.57
CA ARG A 2 -3.60 16.30 24.94
C ARG A 2 -2.25 16.13 25.61
N ALA A 3 -1.86 17.11 26.45
CA ALA A 3 -0.73 16.98 27.35
C ALA A 3 -1.28 16.61 28.73
N PRO A 4 -1.07 15.38 29.22
CA PRO A 4 -1.25 15.04 30.63
C PRO A 4 -0.33 15.88 31.52
N ASP A 5 -0.59 15.87 32.82
CA ASP A 5 0.29 16.55 33.79
C ASP A 5 1.74 16.05 33.61
N GLY A 6 2.69 16.99 33.60
CA GLY A 6 4.10 16.71 33.38
C GLY A 6 4.53 16.50 31.91
N GLU A 7 3.64 16.75 30.94
CA GLU A 7 3.98 16.76 29.52
C GLU A 7 3.66 18.13 28.89
N HIS A 8 4.55 18.64 28.03
CA HIS A 8 4.45 19.97 27.41
C HIS A 8 4.40 19.88 25.89
N LEU A 9 3.46 20.60 25.26
CA LEU A 9 3.26 20.60 23.81
C LEU A 9 4.22 21.55 23.09
N PHE A 10 4.85 21.07 22.03
CA PHE A 10 5.63 21.85 21.07
C PHE A 10 4.96 21.83 19.69
N GLY A 11 3.66 22.16 19.67
CA GLY A 11 2.80 22.06 18.50
C GLY A 11 2.07 20.71 18.40
N PRO A 12 1.42 20.42 17.26
CA PRO A 12 0.56 19.26 17.13
C PRO A 12 1.31 17.92 16.92
N TRP A 13 2.61 17.99 16.63
CA TRP A 13 3.42 16.84 16.22
C TRP A 13 4.24 16.23 17.35
N LEU A 14 4.54 16.99 18.39
CA LEU A 14 5.35 16.44 19.47
C LEU A 14 5.05 17.11 20.81
N LYS A 15 5.32 16.38 21.87
CA LYS A 15 5.37 16.83 23.26
C LYS A 15 6.62 16.28 23.94
N ILE A 16 7.12 16.99 24.92
CA ILE A 16 8.27 16.60 25.73
C ILE A 16 7.81 16.53 27.18
N ALA A 17 8.11 15.45 27.86
CA ALA A 17 7.81 15.26 29.26
C ALA A 17 8.91 15.87 30.16
N GLU A 18 8.58 16.17 31.42
CA GLU A 18 9.51 16.73 32.41
C GLU A 18 10.68 15.78 32.76
N ASP A 19 10.56 14.48 32.42
CA ASP A 19 11.67 13.53 32.48
C ASP A 19 12.56 13.53 31.22
N GLY A 20 12.27 14.38 30.26
CA GLY A 20 13.01 14.51 28.99
C GLY A 20 12.57 13.55 27.88
N LYS A 21 11.53 12.74 28.09
CA LYS A 21 10.97 11.86 27.08
C LYS A 21 10.31 12.65 25.95
N VAL A 22 10.68 12.34 24.71
CA VAL A 22 10.15 12.97 23.50
C VAL A 22 9.08 12.07 22.90
N ILE A 23 7.83 12.54 22.88
CA ILE A 23 6.68 11.76 22.40
C ILE A 23 6.18 12.37 21.10
N ILE A 24 6.27 11.61 20.01
CA ILE A 24 6.00 12.07 18.65
C ILE A 24 4.65 11.55 18.17
N ALA A 25 3.80 12.45 17.67
CA ALA A 25 2.52 12.14 17.08
C ALA A 25 2.70 11.54 15.70
N ILE A 26 2.16 10.33 15.47
CA ILE A 26 2.21 9.68 14.17
C ILE A 26 0.79 9.53 13.63
N PRO A 27 0.42 10.25 12.55
CA PRO A 27 -0.92 10.19 11.96
C PRO A 27 -1.10 9.10 10.90
N GLN A 28 -0.15 8.19 10.77
CA GLN A 28 -0.15 7.13 9.77
C GLN A 28 -0.28 5.77 10.43
N SER A 29 -1.00 4.84 9.79
CA SER A 29 -1.18 3.47 10.27
C SER A 29 0.11 2.65 10.12
N GLU A 30 0.55 1.98 11.19
CA GLU A 30 1.67 1.04 11.17
C GLU A 30 1.16 -0.37 10.85
N SER A 31 1.63 -0.91 9.73
CA SER A 31 1.28 -2.26 9.23
C SER A 31 2.52 -3.13 9.00
N GLY A 32 3.63 -2.78 9.68
CA GLY A 32 4.92 -3.44 9.52
C GLY A 32 5.93 -2.65 8.67
N GLN A 33 5.50 -1.59 7.96
CA GLN A 33 6.37 -0.82 7.09
C GLN A 33 7.36 0.11 7.80
N GLY A 34 7.24 0.29 9.13
CA GLY A 34 8.19 1.07 9.93
C GLY A 34 7.94 2.57 9.93
N VAL A 35 6.73 3.03 9.61
CA VAL A 35 6.38 4.46 9.56
C VAL A 35 6.51 5.12 10.93
N TYR A 36 6.23 4.40 12.02
CA TYR A 36 6.41 4.89 13.39
C TYR A 36 7.87 5.26 13.66
N THR A 37 8.78 4.42 13.23
CA THR A 37 10.22 4.67 13.38
C THR A 37 10.71 5.78 12.43
N ALA A 38 10.34 5.71 11.16
CA ALA A 38 10.88 6.61 10.14
C ALA A 38 10.45 8.08 10.35
N LEU A 39 9.16 8.34 10.64
CA LEU A 39 8.69 9.70 10.91
C LEU A 39 9.25 10.23 12.25
N ALA A 40 9.32 9.39 13.27
CA ALA A 40 9.94 9.76 14.54
C ALA A 40 11.43 10.09 14.38
N GLN A 41 12.15 9.34 13.54
CA GLN A 41 13.57 9.58 13.25
C GLN A 41 13.80 10.95 12.61
N ILE A 42 12.88 11.43 11.76
CA ILE A 42 12.96 12.77 11.15
C ILE A 42 12.83 13.85 12.22
N VAL A 43 11.81 13.75 13.08
CA VAL A 43 11.56 14.73 14.16
C VAL A 43 12.72 14.73 15.14
N ALA A 44 13.11 13.56 15.65
CA ALA A 44 14.18 13.40 16.64
C ALA A 44 15.55 13.86 16.11
N GLY A 45 15.83 13.60 14.82
CA GLY A 45 17.05 14.03 14.17
C GLY A 45 17.15 15.56 14.03
N GLU A 46 16.05 16.22 13.68
CA GLU A 46 15.99 17.67 13.57
C GLU A 46 16.00 18.35 14.96
N LEU A 47 15.36 17.76 15.95
CA LEU A 47 15.36 18.20 17.33
C LEU A 47 16.72 18.00 18.03
N GLY A 48 17.48 16.96 17.65
CA GLY A 48 18.68 16.54 18.37
C GLY A 48 18.38 15.73 19.63
N ALA A 49 17.30 14.95 19.63
CA ALA A 49 16.90 14.09 20.75
C ALA A 49 17.84 12.88 20.91
N ASP A 50 17.87 12.32 22.13
CA ASP A 50 18.43 10.97 22.35
C ASP A 50 17.40 9.95 21.83
N TRP A 51 17.79 9.07 20.90
CA TRP A 51 16.88 8.10 20.32
C TRP A 51 16.25 7.16 21.35
N ARG A 52 16.94 6.90 22.44
CA ARG A 52 16.46 6.04 23.56
C ARG A 52 15.34 6.68 24.37
N SER A 53 15.21 8.03 24.32
CA SER A 53 14.14 8.77 24.99
C SER A 53 12.95 9.05 24.06
N VAL A 54 12.98 8.58 22.80
CA VAL A 54 11.91 8.79 21.84
C VAL A 54 10.82 7.75 21.97
N ALA A 55 9.58 8.20 22.05
CA ALA A 55 8.38 7.37 21.98
C ALA A 55 7.44 7.90 20.89
N VAL A 56 6.53 7.03 20.42
CA VAL A 56 5.52 7.40 19.44
C VAL A 56 4.11 7.26 20.01
N GLN A 57 3.23 8.14 19.59
CA GLN A 57 1.82 8.10 19.92
C GLN A 57 1.00 8.13 18.64
N PRO A 58 0.24 7.06 18.31
CA PRO A 58 -0.76 7.13 17.27
C PRO A 58 -1.79 8.21 17.57
N VAL A 59 -2.21 8.96 16.56
CA VAL A 59 -3.18 10.04 16.73
C VAL A 59 -4.40 9.84 15.84
N SER A 60 -5.55 10.36 16.30
CA SER A 60 -6.78 10.34 15.55
C SER A 60 -6.71 11.23 14.31
N ALA A 61 -7.55 10.95 13.31
CA ALA A 61 -7.66 11.76 12.11
C ALA A 61 -7.99 13.23 12.45
N SER A 62 -7.23 14.14 11.85
CA SER A 62 -7.41 15.59 11.98
C SER A 62 -7.02 16.27 10.66
N PRO A 63 -7.61 17.44 10.33
CA PRO A 63 -7.29 18.21 9.13
C PRO A 63 -5.80 18.52 8.95
N ILE A 64 -5.08 18.76 10.05
CA ILE A 64 -3.65 19.10 10.02
C ILE A 64 -2.76 17.94 9.57
N PHE A 65 -3.25 16.71 9.67
CA PHE A 65 -2.56 15.49 9.28
C PHE A 65 -3.03 14.96 7.92
N ALA A 66 -3.76 15.76 7.14
CA ALA A 66 -4.24 15.34 5.82
C ALA A 66 -3.08 14.99 4.89
N ASN A 67 -3.18 13.85 4.23
CA ASN A 67 -2.23 13.39 3.23
C ASN A 67 -2.56 14.01 1.86
N THR A 68 -2.19 15.30 1.71
CA THR A 68 -2.53 16.08 0.51
C THR A 68 -1.78 15.60 -0.73
N LEU A 69 -0.57 15.07 -0.59
CA LEU A 69 0.18 14.46 -1.68
C LEU A 69 -0.58 13.26 -2.28
N LEU A 70 -1.08 12.37 -1.42
CA LEU A 70 -1.84 11.21 -1.86
C LEU A 70 -3.20 11.62 -2.44
N ALA A 71 -3.84 12.62 -1.85
CA ALA A 71 -5.11 13.16 -2.37
C ALA A 71 -4.95 13.66 -3.82
N ARG A 72 -3.86 14.38 -4.12
CA ARG A 72 -3.56 14.81 -5.49
C ARG A 72 -3.26 13.62 -6.40
N ALA A 73 -2.41 12.70 -5.96
CA ALA A 73 -2.05 11.52 -6.75
C ALA A 73 -3.27 10.64 -7.10
N TRP A 74 -4.27 10.61 -6.23
CA TRP A 74 -5.51 9.83 -6.45
C TRP A 74 -6.67 10.67 -7.00
N ALA A 75 -6.50 11.98 -7.18
CA ALA A 75 -7.54 12.86 -7.71
C ALA A 75 -8.19 12.34 -9.01
N PRO A 76 -7.45 11.74 -9.97
CA PRO A 76 -8.06 11.19 -11.18
C PRO A 76 -9.14 10.12 -10.91
N ALA A 77 -9.08 9.39 -9.80
CA ALA A 77 -10.11 8.42 -9.41
C ALA A 77 -11.37 9.07 -8.81
N PHE A 78 -11.28 10.31 -8.32
CA PHE A 78 -12.39 11.04 -7.69
C PHE A 78 -13.09 12.02 -8.62
N LEU A 79 -12.42 12.43 -9.70
CA LEU A 79 -12.88 13.49 -10.59
C LEU A 79 -13.53 12.91 -11.86
N PRO A 80 -14.42 13.68 -12.52
CA PRO A 80 -14.95 13.32 -13.83
C PRO A 80 -13.85 13.16 -14.89
N GLU A 81 -14.11 12.32 -15.88
CA GLU A 81 -13.14 11.93 -16.93
C GLU A 81 -12.65 13.06 -17.81
N ASN A 82 -13.43 14.13 -17.95
CA ASN A 82 -13.21 15.20 -18.93
C ASN A 82 -12.35 16.35 -18.39
N ILE A 83 -11.86 16.24 -17.16
CA ILE A 83 -11.07 17.29 -16.55
C ILE A 83 -9.60 16.89 -16.64
N ALA A 84 -8.92 17.37 -17.69
CA ALA A 84 -7.46 17.34 -17.74
C ALA A 84 -6.94 18.35 -16.70
N LEU A 85 -6.60 17.85 -15.51
CA LEU A 85 -6.17 18.67 -14.38
C LEU A 85 -4.67 18.54 -14.20
N ASP A 86 -3.96 19.65 -14.15
CA ASP A 86 -2.66 19.70 -13.49
C ASP A 86 -2.92 19.64 -11.96
N VAL A 87 -2.84 18.41 -11.42
CA VAL A 87 -3.12 18.17 -10.00
C VAL A 87 -1.94 18.51 -9.09
N ASP A 88 -0.79 18.83 -9.63
CA ASP A 88 0.45 19.03 -8.88
C ASP A 88 0.71 20.50 -8.54
N VAL A 89 0.23 21.44 -9.34
CA VAL A 89 0.48 22.86 -9.15
C VAL A 89 -0.79 23.72 -9.34
N GLY A 90 -0.74 24.97 -8.87
CA GLY A 90 -1.75 25.98 -9.11
C GLY A 90 -3.05 25.83 -8.31
N PRO A 91 -4.15 26.46 -8.77
CA PRO A 91 -5.43 26.53 -8.07
C PRO A 91 -6.08 25.16 -7.86
N VAL A 92 -5.91 24.24 -8.82
CA VAL A 92 -6.47 22.88 -8.73
C VAL A 92 -5.82 22.09 -7.59
N ALA A 93 -4.50 22.09 -7.53
CA ALA A 93 -3.75 21.46 -6.43
C ALA A 93 -4.17 22.04 -5.07
N SER A 94 -4.33 23.37 -4.99
CA SER A 94 -4.78 24.06 -3.78
C SER A 94 -6.20 23.64 -3.36
N SER A 95 -7.11 23.52 -4.31
CA SER A 95 -8.49 23.07 -4.07
C SER A 95 -8.53 21.61 -3.58
N ILE A 96 -7.76 20.72 -4.22
CA ILE A 96 -7.66 19.32 -3.78
C ILE A 96 -7.10 19.23 -2.36
N ASN A 97 -6.05 20.01 -2.06
CA ASN A 97 -5.46 20.04 -0.72
C ASN A 97 -6.47 20.52 0.34
N GLU A 98 -7.27 21.54 0.03
CA GLU A 98 -8.30 22.04 0.95
C GLU A 98 -9.43 21.01 1.16
N ILE A 99 -9.90 20.37 0.09
CA ILE A 99 -10.87 19.27 0.17
C ILE A 99 -10.32 18.12 1.04
N ALA A 100 -9.06 17.76 0.85
CA ALA A 100 -8.40 16.72 1.63
C ALA A 100 -8.34 17.07 3.13
N ARG A 101 -8.05 18.32 3.47
CA ARG A 101 -8.06 18.79 4.86
C ARG A 101 -9.45 18.74 5.46
N ARG A 102 -10.45 19.33 4.79
CA ARG A 102 -11.86 19.36 5.27
C ARG A 102 -12.42 17.98 5.51
N ASN A 103 -12.09 17.01 4.66
CA ASN A 103 -12.53 15.62 4.79
C ASN A 103 -11.59 14.76 5.65
N MET A 104 -10.61 15.36 6.33
CA MET A 104 -9.64 14.62 7.16
C MET A 104 -9.04 13.43 6.40
N PHE A 105 -8.57 13.66 5.16
CA PHE A 105 -7.99 12.62 4.31
C PHE A 105 -6.62 12.16 4.87
N VAL A 106 -6.67 11.53 6.04
CA VAL A 106 -5.52 10.96 6.75
C VAL A 106 -5.37 9.50 6.30
N VAL A 107 -5.04 9.34 5.03
CA VAL A 107 -4.93 8.03 4.40
C VAL A 107 -3.47 7.58 4.37
N THR A 108 -3.22 6.32 4.75
CA THR A 108 -1.91 5.67 4.66
C THR A 108 -1.88 4.77 3.45
N GLY A 109 -1.09 5.11 2.43
CA GLY A 109 -1.00 4.32 1.19
C GLY A 109 -0.14 5.00 0.13
N GLY A 110 0.03 4.35 -1.03
CA GLY A 110 0.73 4.89 -2.18
C GLY A 110 2.17 5.32 -1.89
N SER A 111 2.85 4.69 -0.94
CA SER A 111 4.20 5.03 -0.50
C SER A 111 4.37 6.53 -0.18
N SER A 112 3.34 7.18 0.36
CA SER A 112 3.29 8.64 0.51
C SER A 112 3.76 9.16 1.88
N SER A 113 3.83 8.35 2.93
CA SER A 113 4.03 8.82 4.29
C SER A 113 5.30 9.66 4.48
N ILE A 114 6.45 9.18 4.04
CA ILE A 114 7.70 9.97 4.14
C ILE A 114 7.64 11.18 3.19
N ARG A 115 7.18 10.99 1.95
CA ARG A 115 7.10 12.04 0.94
C ARG A 115 6.21 13.21 1.35
N GLN A 116 5.10 12.93 2.04
CA GLN A 116 4.17 13.94 2.55
C GLN A 116 4.67 14.60 3.82
N PHE A 117 5.20 13.81 4.77
CA PHE A 117 5.38 14.26 6.14
C PHE A 117 6.82 14.59 6.52
N GLU A 118 7.81 14.38 5.64
CA GLU A 118 9.20 14.74 5.93
C GLU A 118 9.32 16.21 6.36
N ARG A 119 8.79 17.14 5.56
CA ARG A 119 8.90 18.56 5.86
C ARG A 119 8.15 18.98 7.13
N PRO A 120 6.87 18.63 7.34
CA PRO A 120 6.17 18.89 8.60
C PRO A 120 6.87 18.30 9.84
N CYS A 121 7.42 17.10 9.74
CA CYS A 121 8.19 16.47 10.83
C CYS A 121 9.49 17.24 11.13
N ARG A 122 10.21 17.69 10.09
CA ARG A 122 11.39 18.55 10.27
C ARG A 122 11.04 19.88 10.91
N GLU A 123 10.00 20.54 10.45
CA GLU A 123 9.51 21.81 11.02
C GLU A 123 9.12 21.65 12.49
N ALA A 124 8.46 20.55 12.85
CA ALA A 124 8.11 20.26 14.25
C ALA A 124 9.35 20.07 15.14
N GLY A 125 10.32 19.29 14.68
CA GLY A 125 11.58 19.09 15.40
C GLY A 125 12.39 20.39 15.55
N ALA A 126 12.43 21.22 14.49
CA ALA A 126 13.08 22.52 14.51
C ALA A 126 12.41 23.52 15.43
N THR A 127 11.08 23.53 15.50
CA THR A 127 10.31 24.36 16.44
C THR A 127 10.71 24.04 17.87
N ALA A 128 10.63 22.79 18.28
CA ALA A 128 11.01 22.39 19.64
C ALA A 128 12.48 22.68 19.94
N ARG A 129 13.39 22.42 19.00
CA ARG A 129 14.81 22.76 19.12
C ARG A 129 15.01 24.24 19.37
N THR A 130 14.37 25.10 18.60
CA THR A 130 14.53 26.54 18.69
C THR A 130 14.03 27.07 20.04
N LEU A 131 12.85 26.65 20.49
CA LEU A 131 12.29 27.03 21.77
C LEU A 131 13.17 26.58 22.95
N LEU A 132 13.70 25.34 22.91
CA LEU A 132 14.65 24.86 23.92
C LEU A 132 15.97 25.65 23.92
N CYS A 133 16.48 26.02 22.74
CA CYS A 133 17.67 26.86 22.62
C CYS A 133 17.40 28.28 23.16
N GLN A 134 16.23 28.86 22.93
CA GLN A 134 15.85 30.17 23.48
C GLN A 134 15.76 30.14 25.03
N ALA A 135 15.13 29.10 25.60
CA ALA A 135 15.06 28.94 27.05
C ALA A 135 16.47 28.81 27.68
N ALA A 136 17.34 27.99 27.09
CA ALA A 136 18.71 27.85 27.57
C ALA A 136 19.52 29.15 27.41
N ALA A 137 19.38 29.84 26.30
CA ALA A 137 20.05 31.10 26.01
C ALA A 137 19.66 32.21 27.01
N ALA A 138 18.37 32.29 27.37
CA ALA A 138 17.88 33.21 28.39
C ALA A 138 18.54 32.93 29.75
N ARG A 139 18.65 31.67 30.18
CA ARG A 139 19.36 31.29 31.41
C ARG A 139 20.87 31.63 31.37
N TRP A 140 21.48 31.60 30.18
CA TRP A 140 22.91 31.82 30.03
C TRP A 140 23.30 33.25 29.66
N GLY A 141 22.34 34.11 29.33
CA GLY A 141 22.58 35.47 28.88
C GLY A 141 23.34 35.55 27.56
N ILE A 142 23.02 34.70 26.59
CA ILE A 142 23.66 34.61 25.24
C ILE A 142 22.60 34.63 24.16
N ALA A 143 23.01 34.82 22.88
CA ALA A 143 22.11 34.66 21.74
C ALA A 143 21.80 33.18 21.51
N TRP A 144 20.55 32.86 21.22
CA TRP A 144 20.09 31.46 21.06
C TRP A 144 20.73 30.77 19.86
N GLU A 145 21.18 31.51 18.85
CA GLU A 145 21.89 30.99 17.66
C GLU A 145 23.26 30.38 18.02
N GLN A 146 23.81 30.70 19.19
CA GLN A 146 25.03 30.12 19.74
C GLN A 146 24.74 28.73 20.38
N CYS A 147 23.47 28.40 20.57
CA CYS A 147 23.05 27.13 21.12
C CYS A 147 22.89 26.08 20.01
N ARG A 148 23.13 24.84 20.36
CA ARG A 148 22.83 23.67 19.53
C ARG A 148 22.27 22.56 20.39
N THR A 149 21.50 21.67 19.81
CA THR A 149 20.99 20.49 20.50
C THR A 149 21.78 19.23 20.11
N ASP A 150 21.99 18.35 21.06
CA ASP A 150 22.59 17.03 20.83
C ASP A 150 22.17 16.07 21.94
N ARG A 151 21.64 14.88 21.56
CA ARG A 151 21.27 13.77 22.45
C ARG A 151 20.46 14.20 23.68
N GLY A 152 19.42 15.02 23.47
CA GLY A 152 18.52 15.45 24.53
C GLY A 152 19.04 16.61 25.41
N PHE A 153 20.08 17.30 24.96
CA PHE A 153 20.67 18.46 25.64
C PHE A 153 20.77 19.67 24.72
N VAL A 154 20.66 20.84 25.31
CA VAL A 154 21.06 22.10 24.69
C VAL A 154 22.49 22.40 25.15
N LEU A 155 23.35 22.81 24.23
CA LEU A 155 24.79 23.01 24.42
C LEU A 155 25.21 24.38 23.91
N ALA A 156 26.10 25.10 24.67
CA ALA A 156 26.78 26.29 24.22
C ALA A 156 28.20 26.32 24.83
N GLY A 157 29.23 26.08 24.01
CA GLY A 157 30.60 25.90 24.50
C GLY A 157 30.66 24.70 25.47
N LYS A 158 31.03 25.00 26.76
CA LYS A 158 31.08 24.00 27.84
C LYS A 158 29.77 23.93 28.64
N ARG A 159 28.81 24.81 28.36
CA ARG A 159 27.50 24.82 29.05
C ARG A 159 26.59 23.75 28.49
N ARG A 160 25.78 23.14 29.36
CA ARG A 160 24.87 22.06 29.03
C ARG A 160 23.66 22.11 29.94
N LEU A 161 22.45 22.00 29.34
CA LEU A 161 21.17 21.79 30.02
C LEU A 161 20.41 20.69 29.30
N SER A 162 19.72 19.83 30.05
CA SER A 162 18.87 18.79 29.46
C SER A 162 17.55 19.37 28.97
N PHE A 163 16.85 18.65 28.09
CA PHE A 163 15.50 19.03 27.67
C PHE A 163 14.54 19.03 28.89
N ALA A 164 14.72 18.11 29.82
CA ALA A 164 13.95 18.04 31.08
C ALA A 164 14.03 19.34 31.90
N GLU A 165 15.24 19.92 32.02
CA GLU A 165 15.45 21.16 32.77
C GLU A 165 14.86 22.40 32.09
N LEU A 166 14.56 22.34 30.77
CA LEU A 166 14.15 23.48 29.96
C LEU A 166 12.71 23.42 29.49
N VAL A 167 12.06 22.28 29.58
CA VAL A 167 10.80 21.99 28.89
C VAL A 167 9.66 22.92 29.31
N VAL A 168 9.55 23.24 30.61
CA VAL A 168 8.49 24.10 31.16
C VAL A 168 8.61 25.50 30.56
N GLU A 169 9.78 26.08 30.63
CA GLU A 169 10.05 27.44 30.13
C GLU A 169 9.95 27.48 28.59
N ALA A 170 10.55 26.51 27.91
CA ALA A 170 10.56 26.45 26.47
C ALA A 170 9.15 26.32 25.87
N SER A 171 8.25 25.60 26.54
CA SER A 171 6.87 25.41 26.08
C SER A 171 6.00 26.66 26.17
N ALA A 172 6.43 27.66 26.98
CA ALA A 172 5.74 28.93 27.15
C ALA A 172 6.21 30.03 26.18
N LEU A 173 7.26 29.77 25.38
CA LEU A 173 7.81 30.74 24.44
C LEU A 173 7.04 30.73 23.11
N ASP A 174 7.05 31.88 22.45
CA ASP A 174 6.49 32.04 21.11
C ASP A 174 7.40 31.44 20.04
N VAL A 175 6.79 30.81 19.07
CA VAL A 175 7.49 30.17 17.93
C VAL A 175 7.99 31.23 16.96
N PRO A 176 9.30 31.32 16.70
CA PRO A 176 9.82 32.29 15.74
C PRO A 176 9.45 31.94 14.30
N SER A 177 9.35 32.97 13.46
CA SER A 177 9.13 32.82 12.02
C SER A 177 10.16 33.63 11.24
N PRO A 178 10.88 33.03 10.27
CA PRO A 178 10.86 31.64 9.86
C PRO A 178 11.58 30.69 10.84
N ILE A 179 11.17 29.41 10.86
CA ILE A 179 11.83 28.37 11.68
C ILE A 179 13.09 27.89 10.92
N PRO A 180 14.29 27.98 11.53
CA PRO A 180 15.51 27.53 10.88
C PRO A 180 15.63 25.99 10.90
N LEU A 181 15.64 25.35 9.75
CA LEU A 181 15.92 23.92 9.61
C LEU A 181 17.43 23.66 9.67
N ASN A 182 17.84 22.55 10.30
CA ASN A 182 19.21 22.12 10.28
C ASN A 182 19.64 21.71 8.84
N PRO A 183 20.86 22.09 8.39
CA PRO A 183 21.43 21.46 7.22
C PRO A 183 21.52 19.95 7.40
N SER A 184 21.35 19.17 6.30
CA SER A 184 21.38 17.70 6.35
C SER A 184 22.64 17.13 7.01
N ALA A 185 23.79 17.78 6.85
CA ALA A 185 25.06 17.40 7.47
C ALA A 185 25.05 17.46 9.02
N ARG A 186 24.13 18.22 9.64
CA ARG A 186 23.98 18.29 11.10
C ARG A 186 22.99 17.30 11.67
N ASN A 187 22.17 16.68 10.82
CA ASN A 187 21.23 15.66 11.25
C ASN A 187 21.95 14.33 11.46
N ARG A 188 22.08 13.90 12.72
CA ARG A 188 22.84 12.69 13.08
C ARG A 188 22.01 11.40 12.98
N LEU A 189 20.70 11.47 12.85
CA LEU A 189 19.80 10.31 12.77
C LEU A 189 19.38 10.02 11.32
N SER A 190 19.00 11.01 10.51
CA SER A 190 18.64 10.79 9.11
C SER A 190 19.81 10.19 8.31
N GLY A 191 19.54 9.18 7.51
CA GLY A 191 20.53 8.42 6.78
C GLY A 191 21.26 7.36 7.60
N ARG A 192 20.80 7.11 8.85
CA ARG A 192 21.36 6.08 9.74
C ARG A 192 20.33 4.99 10.02
N ASN A 193 20.81 3.81 10.37
CA ASN A 193 19.98 2.66 10.77
C ASN A 193 19.56 2.82 12.24
N ALA A 194 18.61 3.72 12.51
CA ALA A 194 18.03 3.81 13.84
C ALA A 194 17.19 2.54 14.13
N PRO A 195 17.32 1.93 15.31
CA PRO A 195 16.53 0.75 15.66
C PRO A 195 15.03 1.05 15.64
N ARG A 196 14.24 0.08 15.25
CA ARG A 196 12.77 0.21 15.26
C ARG A 196 12.25 0.46 16.66
N LEU A 197 11.37 1.46 16.81
CA LEU A 197 10.74 1.81 18.09
C LEU A 197 9.69 0.77 18.53
N ASP A 198 9.12 0.04 17.59
CA ASP A 198 8.06 -0.95 17.82
C ASP A 198 8.59 -2.41 17.90
N LEU A 199 9.91 -2.62 17.82
CA LEU A 199 10.47 -3.98 17.73
C LEU A 199 10.37 -4.72 19.07
N SER A 200 10.75 -4.08 20.17
CA SER A 200 10.75 -4.72 21.50
C SER A 200 9.36 -5.25 21.86
N THR A 201 8.33 -4.42 21.71
CA THR A 201 6.95 -4.80 22.03
C THR A 201 6.41 -5.91 21.13
N LYS A 202 6.89 -6.02 19.90
CA LYS A 202 6.52 -7.11 18.98
C LYS A 202 7.21 -8.42 19.34
N VAL A 203 8.44 -8.37 19.83
CA VAL A 203 9.22 -9.57 20.18
C VAL A 203 8.79 -10.14 21.53
N ASP A 204 8.47 -9.29 22.51
CA ASP A 204 8.03 -9.71 23.84
C ASP A 204 6.51 -9.96 23.93
N GLY A 205 5.75 -9.70 22.85
CA GLY A 205 4.32 -9.92 22.76
C GLY A 205 3.46 -8.84 23.43
N SER A 206 4.03 -7.73 23.90
CA SER A 206 3.28 -6.61 24.49
C SER A 206 2.67 -5.64 23.46
N ALA A 207 2.99 -5.80 22.17
CA ALA A 207 2.37 -5.02 21.11
C ALA A 207 0.89 -5.34 20.99
N SER A 208 0.04 -4.29 20.89
CA SER A 208 -1.41 -4.44 20.74
C SER A 208 -1.81 -4.38 19.27
N PHE A 209 -2.21 -5.52 18.71
CA PHE A 209 -2.86 -5.62 17.41
C PHE A 209 -4.39 -5.58 17.56
N ALA A 210 -5.12 -5.57 16.45
CA ALA A 210 -6.57 -5.47 16.49
C ALA A 210 -7.24 -6.66 17.22
N GLY A 211 -6.66 -7.85 17.13
CA GLY A 211 -7.11 -9.05 17.82
C GLY A 211 -6.78 -9.11 19.33
N ASP A 212 -5.89 -8.24 19.83
CA ASP A 212 -5.39 -8.29 21.23
C ASP A 212 -6.18 -7.40 22.18
N ILE A 213 -7.09 -6.57 21.66
CA ILE A 213 -7.89 -5.68 22.51
C ILE A 213 -8.76 -6.49 23.45
N ARG A 214 -8.65 -6.19 24.76
CA ARG A 214 -9.46 -6.79 25.82
C ARG A 214 -10.09 -5.71 26.70
N LEU A 215 -11.40 -5.75 26.81
CA LEU A 215 -12.20 -4.84 27.61
C LEU A 215 -12.98 -5.65 28.67
N PRO A 216 -13.33 -5.05 29.82
CA PRO A 216 -14.17 -5.72 30.80
C PRO A 216 -15.49 -6.18 30.16
N ASP A 217 -15.97 -7.36 30.53
CA ASP A 217 -17.23 -7.96 30.07
C ASP A 217 -17.39 -8.13 28.56
N MET A 218 -16.27 -8.16 27.83
CA MET A 218 -16.23 -8.25 26.37
C MET A 218 -16.73 -9.60 25.87
N LEU A 219 -17.47 -9.54 24.75
CA LEU A 219 -17.89 -10.69 23.96
C LEU A 219 -17.11 -10.78 22.65
N PHE A 220 -17.22 -11.92 21.98
CA PHE A 220 -16.55 -12.21 20.71
C PHE A 220 -17.58 -12.58 19.65
N ALA A 221 -17.35 -12.11 18.45
CA ALA A 221 -18.22 -12.36 17.31
C ALA A 221 -17.47 -12.95 16.13
N SER A 222 -18.15 -13.78 15.37
CA SER A 222 -17.79 -14.21 14.03
C SER A 222 -18.96 -13.97 13.09
N VAL A 223 -18.71 -13.85 11.77
CA VAL A 223 -19.70 -13.49 10.77
C VAL A 223 -19.63 -14.43 9.58
N ARG A 224 -20.77 -14.66 8.92
CA ARG A 224 -20.87 -15.30 7.59
C ARG A 224 -21.65 -14.41 6.66
N ALA A 225 -21.15 -14.28 5.41
CA ALA A 225 -21.89 -13.67 4.32
C ALA A 225 -21.81 -14.55 3.07
N GLY A 226 -22.73 -14.31 2.16
CA GLY A 226 -22.71 -14.97 0.86
C GLY A 226 -21.74 -14.32 -0.12
N PRO A 227 -21.70 -14.82 -1.36
CA PRO A 227 -20.87 -14.29 -2.43
C PRO A 227 -21.04 -12.78 -2.63
N ALA A 228 -20.03 -12.14 -3.16
CA ALA A 228 -20.11 -10.73 -3.55
C ALA A 228 -21.24 -10.52 -4.59
N GLY A 229 -21.90 -9.35 -4.53
CA GLY A 229 -22.95 -8.98 -5.47
C GLY A 229 -24.31 -8.75 -4.82
N ASN A 230 -25.38 -8.93 -5.61
CA ASN A 230 -26.74 -8.78 -5.11
C ASN A 230 -27.21 -10.01 -4.32
N THR A 231 -26.50 -10.28 -3.22
CA THR A 231 -26.70 -11.43 -2.35
C THR A 231 -27.56 -11.06 -1.16
N SER A 232 -28.46 -11.93 -0.75
CA SER A 232 -29.28 -11.82 0.44
C SER A 232 -29.25 -13.10 1.26
N LEU A 233 -29.31 -12.96 2.59
CA LEU A 233 -29.52 -14.07 3.53
C LEU A 233 -30.95 -14.55 3.39
N LEU A 234 -31.15 -15.85 3.12
CA LEU A 234 -32.46 -16.47 3.02
C LEU A 234 -32.90 -17.10 4.35
N SER A 235 -32.00 -17.86 4.96
CA SER A 235 -32.28 -18.56 6.22
C SER A 235 -31.00 -18.79 7.00
N ALA A 236 -31.14 -18.95 8.30
CA ALA A 236 -30.15 -19.42 9.24
C ALA A 236 -30.85 -20.03 10.44
N ASP A 237 -30.42 -21.19 10.94
CA ASP A 237 -30.97 -21.82 12.11
C ASP A 237 -30.46 -21.19 13.39
N GLU A 238 -31.12 -20.14 13.85
CA GLU A 238 -30.73 -19.42 15.08
C GLU A 238 -30.87 -20.31 16.33
N LYS A 239 -31.83 -21.25 16.36
CA LYS A 239 -32.01 -22.15 17.51
C LYS A 239 -30.80 -23.09 17.67
N ALA A 240 -30.29 -23.62 16.57
CA ALA A 240 -29.11 -24.46 16.62
C ALA A 240 -27.90 -23.69 17.24
N ALA A 241 -27.73 -22.43 16.90
CA ALA A 241 -26.68 -21.61 17.50
C ALA A 241 -26.90 -21.30 18.97
N LEU A 242 -28.13 -20.87 19.34
CA LEU A 242 -28.45 -20.44 20.71
C LEU A 242 -28.40 -21.61 21.71
N ASN A 243 -28.57 -22.85 21.25
CA ASN A 243 -28.43 -24.05 22.07
C ASN A 243 -26.94 -24.42 22.34
N MET A 244 -25.98 -23.76 21.68
CA MET A 244 -24.54 -24.05 21.88
C MET A 244 -24.03 -23.34 23.13
N ARG A 245 -23.23 -24.05 23.91
CA ARG A 245 -22.58 -23.50 25.12
C ARG A 245 -21.73 -22.27 24.80
N GLY A 246 -21.97 -21.18 25.50
CA GLY A 246 -21.21 -19.95 25.39
C GLY A 246 -21.73 -18.96 24.35
N VAL A 247 -22.69 -19.34 23.52
CA VAL A 247 -23.38 -18.42 22.60
C VAL A 247 -24.38 -17.56 23.39
N VAL A 248 -24.32 -16.25 23.13
CA VAL A 248 -25.13 -15.25 23.85
C VAL A 248 -26.24 -14.70 22.95
N GLN A 249 -25.91 -14.42 21.68
CA GLN A 249 -26.84 -13.77 20.76
C GLN A 249 -26.52 -14.09 19.31
N VAL A 250 -27.52 -14.05 18.45
CA VAL A 250 -27.39 -14.02 17.00
C VAL A 250 -27.78 -12.64 16.50
N VAL A 251 -27.00 -12.05 15.62
CA VAL A 251 -27.30 -10.78 14.96
C VAL A 251 -27.34 -11.01 13.46
N LYS A 252 -28.46 -10.68 12.82
CA LYS A 252 -28.64 -10.87 11.38
C LYS A 252 -29.07 -9.60 10.68
N THR A 253 -28.69 -9.52 9.43
CA THR A 253 -29.12 -8.50 8.47
C THR A 253 -29.58 -9.20 7.19
N ASP A 254 -30.00 -8.45 6.21
CA ASP A 254 -30.31 -8.98 4.87
C ASP A 254 -29.06 -9.48 4.11
N LYS A 255 -27.85 -9.17 4.60
CA LYS A 255 -26.56 -9.44 3.90
C LYS A 255 -25.65 -10.43 4.60
N TRP A 256 -25.76 -10.57 5.91
CA TRP A 256 -24.89 -11.40 6.72
C TRP A 256 -25.55 -11.78 8.04
N VAL A 257 -25.02 -12.83 8.65
CA VAL A 257 -25.38 -13.29 10.00
C VAL A 257 -24.12 -13.39 10.85
N ALA A 258 -24.21 -12.98 12.11
CA ALA A 258 -23.17 -13.12 13.11
C ALA A 258 -23.65 -13.87 14.33
N ALA A 259 -22.80 -14.70 14.90
CA ALA A 259 -22.96 -15.25 16.23
C ALA A 259 -22.05 -14.52 17.22
N VAL A 260 -22.57 -14.24 18.41
CA VAL A 260 -21.87 -13.58 19.51
C VAL A 260 -21.79 -14.54 20.68
N ALA A 261 -20.58 -14.74 21.22
CA ALA A 261 -20.33 -15.73 22.25
C ALA A 261 -19.26 -15.25 23.28
N SER A 262 -19.05 -16.04 24.32
CA SER A 262 -18.04 -15.81 25.34
C SER A 262 -16.59 -15.93 24.81
N ASN A 263 -16.39 -16.56 23.67
CA ASN A 263 -15.12 -16.64 22.94
C ASN A 263 -15.36 -16.82 21.45
N TRP A 264 -14.33 -16.50 20.64
CA TRP A 264 -14.42 -16.54 19.19
C TRP A 264 -14.72 -17.94 18.63
N TRP A 265 -14.14 -18.99 19.22
CA TRP A 265 -14.36 -20.37 18.81
C TRP A 265 -15.84 -20.77 18.87
N ALA A 266 -16.49 -20.48 20.00
CA ALA A 266 -17.93 -20.73 20.17
C ALA A 266 -18.76 -19.94 19.14
N ALA A 267 -18.42 -18.67 18.90
CA ALA A 267 -19.09 -17.85 17.88
C ALA A 267 -18.93 -18.42 16.47
N ASN A 268 -17.72 -18.87 16.10
CA ASN A 268 -17.48 -19.41 14.76
C ASN A 268 -18.19 -20.77 14.56
N ASN A 269 -18.15 -21.65 15.54
CA ASN A 269 -18.84 -22.95 15.46
C ASN A 269 -20.38 -22.77 15.42
N ALA A 270 -20.91 -21.75 16.10
CA ALA A 270 -22.31 -21.43 16.04
C ALA A 270 -22.78 -21.04 14.62
N LEU A 271 -21.91 -20.36 13.85
CA LEU A 271 -22.18 -20.06 12.44
C LEU A 271 -22.24 -21.33 11.58
N ASP A 272 -21.39 -22.31 11.85
CA ASP A 272 -21.41 -23.58 11.13
C ASP A 272 -22.70 -24.37 11.49
N ALA A 273 -23.12 -24.37 12.76
CA ALA A 273 -24.38 -24.99 13.21
C ALA A 273 -25.62 -24.29 12.63
N MET A 274 -25.59 -22.97 12.44
CA MET A 274 -26.70 -22.23 11.81
C MET A 274 -26.86 -22.53 10.31
N ALA A 275 -25.88 -23.08 9.66
CA ALA A 275 -25.90 -23.39 8.22
C ALA A 275 -26.55 -22.29 7.35
N PRO A 276 -26.05 -21.05 7.36
CA PRO A 276 -26.71 -19.93 6.70
C PRO A 276 -26.78 -20.13 5.19
N VAL A 277 -27.95 -19.91 4.61
CA VAL A 277 -28.22 -20.03 3.18
C VAL A 277 -28.34 -18.63 2.57
N PHE A 278 -27.61 -18.39 1.50
CA PHE A 278 -27.61 -17.13 0.77
C PHE A 278 -28.11 -17.34 -0.66
N ARG A 279 -28.71 -16.29 -1.22
CA ARG A 279 -29.11 -16.23 -2.62
C ARG A 279 -28.49 -15.01 -3.28
N THR A 280 -27.74 -15.24 -4.35
CA THR A 280 -27.20 -14.18 -5.20
C THR A 280 -28.06 -14.03 -6.45
N LYS A 281 -28.48 -12.80 -6.77
CA LYS A 281 -29.20 -12.47 -8.00
C LYS A 281 -28.25 -11.83 -9.00
N GLY A 282 -28.36 -12.26 -10.27
CA GLY A 282 -27.54 -11.76 -11.37
C GLY A 282 -26.24 -12.54 -11.56
N ARG A 283 -25.30 -11.91 -12.27
CA ARG A 283 -24.00 -12.54 -12.62
C ARG A 283 -23.16 -12.76 -11.38
N MET A 284 -22.68 -13.97 -11.20
CA MET A 284 -21.70 -14.34 -10.17
C MET A 284 -20.28 -14.33 -10.76
N ALA A 285 -19.27 -14.25 -9.90
CA ALA A 285 -17.89 -14.31 -10.33
C ALA A 285 -17.54 -15.75 -10.79
N ASP A 286 -17.00 -15.84 -11.99
CA ASP A 286 -16.44 -17.04 -12.61
C ASP A 286 -15.18 -16.65 -13.39
N SER A 287 -14.08 -17.34 -13.15
CA SER A 287 -12.77 -16.97 -13.71
C SER A 287 -12.74 -17.07 -15.24
N THR A 288 -13.39 -18.08 -15.83
CA THR A 288 -13.47 -18.24 -17.28
C THR A 288 -14.22 -17.08 -17.94
N GLU A 289 -15.37 -16.71 -17.36
CA GLU A 289 -16.15 -15.56 -17.83
C GLU A 289 -15.41 -14.21 -17.66
N ILE A 290 -14.60 -14.08 -16.61
CA ILE A 290 -13.79 -12.89 -16.36
C ILE A 290 -12.75 -12.74 -17.45
N VAL A 291 -11.98 -13.79 -17.77
CA VAL A 291 -10.97 -13.78 -18.85
C VAL A 291 -11.63 -13.42 -20.20
N GLN A 292 -12.76 -14.04 -20.51
CA GLN A 292 -13.51 -13.71 -21.74
C GLN A 292 -13.98 -12.25 -21.77
N SER A 293 -14.38 -11.70 -20.62
CA SER A 293 -14.81 -10.31 -20.52
C SER A 293 -13.66 -9.32 -20.76
N LEU A 294 -12.46 -9.62 -20.27
CA LEU A 294 -11.25 -8.82 -20.50
C LEU A 294 -10.89 -8.82 -22.00
N SER A 295 -10.88 -9.97 -22.65
CA SER A 295 -10.57 -10.10 -24.08
C SER A 295 -11.62 -9.36 -24.95
N ASN A 296 -12.89 -9.54 -24.63
CA ASN A 296 -13.99 -8.86 -25.33
C ASN A 296 -13.93 -7.34 -25.20
N ALA A 297 -13.51 -6.82 -24.04
CA ALA A 297 -13.38 -5.38 -23.82
C ALA A 297 -12.37 -4.76 -24.80
N ILE A 298 -11.19 -5.36 -24.97
CA ILE A 298 -10.20 -4.87 -25.94
C ILE A 298 -10.66 -5.07 -27.40
N ALA A 299 -11.41 -6.13 -27.67
CA ALA A 299 -11.85 -6.42 -29.05
C ALA A 299 -13.01 -5.55 -29.52
N LYS A 300 -13.94 -5.22 -28.64
CA LYS A 300 -15.25 -4.62 -28.99
C LYS A 300 -15.68 -3.45 -28.10
N GLY A 301 -15.03 -3.28 -26.94
CA GLY A 301 -15.41 -2.23 -25.97
C GLY A 301 -14.90 -0.85 -26.34
N PRO A 302 -15.47 0.19 -25.74
CA PRO A 302 -14.92 1.52 -25.83
C PRO A 302 -13.58 1.59 -25.09
N GLY A 303 -12.53 2.04 -25.79
CA GLY A 303 -11.23 2.33 -25.20
C GLY A 303 -11.11 3.82 -24.86
N PHE A 304 -10.50 4.11 -23.73
CA PHE A 304 -10.20 5.48 -23.30
C PHE A 304 -8.70 5.74 -23.46
N ARG A 305 -8.35 6.69 -24.33
CA ARG A 305 -6.96 7.08 -24.59
C ARG A 305 -6.41 7.91 -23.43
N ALA A 306 -5.50 7.33 -22.64
CA ALA A 306 -4.86 8.03 -21.52
C ALA A 306 -3.60 8.78 -21.95
N THR A 307 -2.82 8.20 -22.87
CA THR A 307 -1.58 8.79 -23.36
C THR A 307 -1.54 8.71 -24.87
N LYS A 308 -1.20 9.85 -25.49
CA LYS A 308 -0.87 9.94 -26.91
C LYS A 308 0.37 10.81 -27.07
N PHE A 309 1.43 10.25 -27.63
CA PHE A 309 2.62 10.97 -28.04
C PHE A 309 2.96 10.56 -29.47
N GLY A 310 3.18 11.52 -30.34
CA GLY A 310 3.37 11.25 -31.76
C GLY A 310 2.12 10.70 -32.47
N ASP A 311 2.33 9.98 -33.55
CA ASP A 311 1.29 9.30 -34.34
C ASP A 311 1.58 7.79 -34.46
N VAL A 312 0.99 7.02 -33.54
CA VAL A 312 1.17 5.56 -33.50
C VAL A 312 0.57 4.88 -34.73
N ASP A 313 -0.56 5.39 -35.24
CA ASP A 313 -1.26 4.76 -36.37
C ASP A 313 -0.41 4.93 -37.64
N ALA A 314 0.16 6.12 -37.86
CA ALA A 314 1.11 6.34 -38.94
C ALA A 314 2.41 5.51 -38.78
N ALA A 315 2.94 5.40 -37.56
CA ALA A 315 4.11 4.60 -37.27
C ALA A 315 3.89 3.08 -37.47
N MET A 316 2.66 2.62 -37.33
CA MET A 316 2.27 1.21 -37.58
C MET A 316 1.99 0.93 -39.06
N ALA A 317 1.63 1.93 -39.86
CA ALA A 317 1.28 1.75 -41.26
C ALA A 317 2.49 1.31 -42.09
N GLY A 318 2.40 0.12 -42.71
CA GLY A 318 3.48 -0.44 -43.55
C GLY A 318 4.72 -0.91 -42.76
N ALA A 319 4.75 -0.81 -41.45
CA ALA A 319 5.86 -1.24 -40.62
C ALA A 319 5.81 -2.74 -40.29
N ARG A 320 6.95 -3.28 -39.87
CA ARG A 320 7.00 -4.62 -39.27
C ARG A 320 6.43 -4.55 -37.86
N ILE A 321 5.25 -5.16 -37.66
CA ILE A 321 4.54 -5.14 -36.37
C ILE A 321 4.78 -6.41 -35.59
N PHE A 322 5.20 -6.26 -34.33
CA PHE A 322 5.20 -7.32 -33.34
C PHE A 322 4.03 -7.12 -32.36
N LYS A 323 3.32 -8.21 -32.03
CA LYS A 323 2.17 -8.19 -31.10
C LYS A 323 2.33 -9.30 -30.05
N ALA A 324 1.93 -8.97 -28.81
CA ALA A 324 1.80 -9.97 -27.75
C ALA A 324 0.62 -9.63 -26.84
N GLU A 325 0.10 -10.67 -26.18
CA GLU A 325 -0.97 -10.56 -25.21
C GLU A 325 -0.51 -11.17 -23.87
N TYR A 326 -0.78 -10.48 -22.78
CA TYR A 326 -0.41 -10.87 -21.43
C TYR A 326 -1.65 -10.89 -20.55
N THR A 327 -1.72 -11.82 -19.59
CA THR A 327 -2.82 -11.95 -18.66
C THR A 327 -2.34 -12.06 -17.22
N VAL A 328 -3.15 -11.52 -16.30
CA VAL A 328 -2.88 -11.62 -14.87
C VAL A 328 -4.19 -11.94 -14.15
N GLY A 329 -4.20 -12.99 -13.33
CA GLY A 329 -5.36 -13.41 -12.54
C GLY A 329 -5.69 -12.47 -11.38
N ALA A 330 -6.84 -12.68 -10.74
CA ALA A 330 -7.19 -12.02 -9.49
C ALA A 330 -6.24 -12.45 -8.36
N ALA A 331 -5.83 -11.51 -7.49
CA ALA A 331 -4.99 -11.83 -6.34
C ALA A 331 -5.58 -11.31 -5.05
N VAL A 332 -5.58 -12.15 -4.01
CA VAL A 332 -5.99 -11.79 -2.65
C VAL A 332 -4.84 -11.12 -1.89
N HIS A 333 -5.18 -10.30 -0.88
CA HIS A 333 -4.18 -9.62 -0.07
C HIS A 333 -3.48 -10.54 0.94
N ALA A 334 -4.23 -11.43 1.54
CA ALA A 334 -3.77 -12.47 2.47
C ALA A 334 -2.80 -12.00 3.58
N PRO A 335 -3.06 -10.89 4.31
CA PRO A 335 -2.25 -10.55 5.47
C PRO A 335 -2.32 -11.68 6.51
N ILE A 336 -1.28 -11.83 7.35
CA ILE A 336 -1.25 -12.86 8.39
C ILE A 336 -2.39 -12.67 9.39
N GLU A 337 -2.60 -11.45 9.87
CA GLU A 337 -3.77 -11.10 10.68
C GLU A 337 -5.00 -10.97 9.80
N THR A 338 -6.06 -11.78 10.07
CA THR A 338 -7.37 -11.57 9.46
C THR A 338 -8.01 -10.32 10.04
N ARG A 339 -8.96 -9.73 9.29
CA ARG A 339 -9.64 -8.51 9.76
C ARG A 339 -10.25 -8.71 11.14
N SER A 340 -9.88 -7.85 12.09
CA SER A 340 -10.42 -7.80 13.44
C SER A 340 -10.73 -6.37 13.84
N ALA A 341 -11.80 -6.18 14.63
CA ALA A 341 -12.21 -4.89 15.17
C ALA A 341 -12.93 -5.08 16.49
N THR A 342 -12.68 -4.20 17.46
CA THR A 342 -13.42 -4.16 18.72
C THR A 342 -14.26 -2.90 18.79
N ALA A 343 -15.51 -2.99 19.23
CA ALA A 343 -16.41 -1.86 19.40
C ALA A 343 -17.19 -1.92 20.70
N TYR A 344 -17.47 -0.73 21.25
CA TYR A 344 -18.34 -0.54 22.38
C TYR A 344 -19.28 0.64 22.13
N PHE A 345 -20.58 0.38 22.10
CA PHE A 345 -21.61 1.39 21.92
C PHE A 345 -22.31 1.66 23.25
N ARG A 346 -22.23 2.91 23.72
CA ARG A 346 -22.84 3.37 24.93
C ARG A 346 -23.15 4.87 24.84
N ASP A 347 -24.24 5.32 25.43
CA ASP A 347 -24.63 6.74 25.55
C ASP A 347 -24.55 7.49 24.19
N GLN A 348 -25.08 6.86 23.13
CA GLN A 348 -25.05 7.32 21.74
C GLN A 348 -23.64 7.55 21.16
N ARG A 349 -22.60 7.03 21.79
CA ARG A 349 -21.22 7.08 21.31
C ARG A 349 -20.68 5.70 21.01
N LEU A 350 -19.87 5.60 19.96
CA LEU A 350 -19.19 4.38 19.57
C LEU A 350 -17.67 4.53 19.80
N GLN A 351 -17.11 3.69 20.61
CA GLN A 351 -15.67 3.48 20.72
C GLN A 351 -15.29 2.34 19.76
N LEU A 352 -14.26 2.57 18.91
CA LEU A 352 -13.87 1.64 17.85
C LEU A 352 -12.34 1.47 17.85
N TRP A 353 -11.85 0.28 18.18
CA TRP A 353 -10.45 -0.12 18.07
C TRP A 353 -10.28 -0.87 16.76
N LEU A 354 -9.53 -0.31 15.83
CA LEU A 354 -9.41 -0.83 14.47
C LEU A 354 -8.08 -0.44 13.84
N ALA A 355 -7.43 -1.39 13.18
CA ALA A 355 -6.36 -1.12 12.24
C ALA A 355 -6.97 -0.77 10.87
N THR A 356 -6.78 0.46 10.40
CA THR A 356 -7.30 0.94 9.10
C THR A 356 -6.35 1.91 8.43
N GLN A 357 -6.28 1.85 7.10
CA GLN A 357 -5.54 2.82 6.27
C GLN A 357 -6.36 4.08 5.97
N ALA A 358 -7.69 4.07 6.24
CA ALA A 358 -8.61 5.17 5.97
C ALA A 358 -9.51 5.48 7.18
N PRO A 359 -8.98 6.07 8.27
CA PRO A 359 -9.69 6.20 9.54
C PRO A 359 -10.97 7.06 9.46
N ALA A 360 -10.99 8.10 8.64
CA ALA A 360 -12.20 8.91 8.45
C ALA A 360 -13.32 8.09 7.78
N ALA A 361 -12.99 7.30 6.76
CA ALA A 361 -13.96 6.43 6.08
C ALA A 361 -14.45 5.29 7.00
N ALA A 362 -13.59 4.73 7.84
CA ALA A 362 -13.96 3.71 8.83
C ALA A 362 -14.97 4.25 9.87
N ARG A 363 -14.72 5.46 10.39
CA ARG A 363 -15.65 6.16 11.29
C ARG A 363 -17.00 6.43 10.62
N MET A 364 -16.98 6.90 9.38
CA MET A 364 -18.18 7.17 8.59
C MET A 364 -19.00 5.89 8.35
N ALA A 365 -18.34 4.79 7.96
CA ALA A 365 -19.00 3.51 7.73
C ALA A 365 -19.67 2.96 9.01
N ALA A 366 -18.99 3.06 10.16
CA ALA A 366 -19.55 2.68 11.45
C ALA A 366 -20.76 3.56 11.86
N ALA A 367 -20.63 4.88 11.73
CA ALA A 367 -21.70 5.83 12.07
C ALA A 367 -22.96 5.61 11.22
N GLN A 368 -22.78 5.49 9.90
CA GLN A 368 -23.90 5.22 8.98
C GLN A 368 -24.59 3.90 9.26
N ALA A 369 -23.84 2.86 9.67
CA ALA A 369 -24.39 1.53 9.93
C ALA A 369 -25.35 1.50 11.13
N ILE A 370 -25.14 2.37 12.12
CA ILE A 370 -25.95 2.42 13.35
C ILE A 370 -26.77 3.71 13.51
N GLY A 371 -26.70 4.63 12.54
CA GLY A 371 -27.52 5.84 12.50
C GLY A 371 -27.13 6.89 13.55
N ILE A 372 -25.83 7.13 13.76
CA ILE A 372 -25.30 8.20 14.64
C ILE A 372 -24.46 9.19 13.85
N ASN A 373 -24.11 10.33 14.47
CA ASN A 373 -23.18 11.28 13.85
C ASN A 373 -21.76 10.71 13.82
N VAL A 374 -20.99 11.03 12.79
CA VAL A 374 -19.58 10.61 12.68
C VAL A 374 -18.71 11.20 13.80
N GLY A 375 -19.11 12.35 14.38
CA GLY A 375 -18.47 12.97 15.55
C GLY A 375 -18.56 12.11 16.81
N ASP A 376 -19.59 11.26 16.92
CA ASP A 376 -19.83 10.37 18.06
C ASP A 376 -19.09 9.02 17.94
N VAL A 377 -18.30 8.83 16.87
CA VAL A 377 -17.41 7.67 16.70
C VAL A 377 -15.98 8.06 17.09
N ILE A 378 -15.47 7.46 18.17
CA ILE A 378 -14.10 7.64 18.65
C ILE A 378 -13.28 6.46 18.13
N HIS A 379 -12.32 6.72 17.24
CA HIS A 379 -11.41 5.71 16.70
C HIS A 379 -10.11 5.67 17.50
N TYR A 380 -9.77 4.49 17.99
CA TYR A 380 -8.49 4.16 18.62
C TYR A 380 -7.65 3.36 17.63
N PRO A 381 -6.59 3.97 17.03
CA PRO A 381 -5.72 3.26 16.10
C PRO A 381 -4.92 2.18 16.83
N VAL A 382 -4.85 1.00 16.24
CA VAL A 382 -4.05 -0.14 16.71
C VAL A 382 -3.10 -0.61 15.61
N LEU A 383 -2.09 -1.41 15.95
CA LEU A 383 -1.19 -2.02 14.99
C LEU A 383 -1.93 -3.01 14.09
N ALA A 384 -1.45 -3.16 12.86
CA ALA A 384 -1.95 -4.15 11.92
C ALA A 384 -0.91 -5.25 11.67
N GLY A 385 -1.32 -6.50 11.72
CA GLY A 385 -0.53 -7.68 11.36
C GLY A 385 -0.41 -7.90 9.85
N GLY A 386 0.00 -6.84 9.14
CA GLY A 386 0.03 -6.73 7.69
C GLY A 386 -1.18 -6.00 7.13
N SER A 387 -1.07 -5.53 5.90
CA SER A 387 -2.19 -4.93 5.18
C SER A 387 -2.12 -5.19 3.67
N PHE A 388 -1.07 -4.70 2.98
CA PHE A 388 -0.91 -4.78 1.53
C PHE A 388 -2.06 -4.11 0.77
N ASP A 389 -2.68 -3.07 1.40
CA ASP A 389 -3.90 -2.32 1.04
C ASP A 389 -5.24 -3.00 1.42
N ARG A 390 -5.23 -4.17 2.08
CA ARG A 390 -6.43 -4.82 2.60
C ARG A 390 -7.22 -3.95 3.58
N ASN A 391 -6.53 -3.12 4.36
CA ASN A 391 -7.11 -2.29 5.42
C ASN A 391 -7.79 -1.00 4.91
N PHE A 392 -7.96 -0.83 3.59
CA PHE A 392 -8.90 0.12 3.00
C PHE A 392 -10.35 -0.33 3.08
N ASP A 393 -10.61 -1.61 3.32
CA ASP A 393 -11.96 -2.10 3.54
C ASP A 393 -12.48 -1.68 4.92
N ASN A 394 -13.61 -0.98 4.93
CA ASN A 394 -14.27 -0.46 6.13
C ASN A 394 -15.53 -1.25 6.49
N SER A 395 -15.83 -2.37 5.81
CA SER A 395 -17.04 -3.17 6.08
C SER A 395 -17.04 -3.78 7.48
N ILE A 396 -15.85 -4.14 8.01
CA ILE A 396 -15.75 -4.66 9.38
C ILE A 396 -16.12 -3.61 10.43
N SER A 397 -15.82 -2.32 10.21
CA SER A 397 -16.21 -1.24 11.13
C SER A 397 -17.73 -1.08 11.19
N ALA A 398 -18.40 -1.19 10.06
CA ALA A 398 -19.86 -1.18 9.99
C ALA A 398 -20.47 -2.40 10.68
N GLN A 399 -19.91 -3.60 10.46
CA GLN A 399 -20.41 -4.84 11.06
C GLN A 399 -20.27 -4.84 12.59
N VAL A 400 -19.07 -4.53 13.10
CA VAL A 400 -18.83 -4.53 14.55
C VAL A 400 -19.65 -3.47 15.26
N ALA A 401 -19.92 -2.31 14.62
CA ALA A 401 -20.79 -1.27 15.17
C ALA A 401 -22.25 -1.78 15.33
N VAL A 402 -22.79 -2.45 14.30
CA VAL A 402 -24.12 -3.06 14.35
C VAL A 402 -24.21 -4.11 15.46
N ILE A 403 -23.21 -4.99 15.54
CA ILE A 403 -23.15 -6.05 16.55
C ILE A 403 -23.06 -5.43 17.96
N ALA A 404 -22.17 -4.48 18.19
CA ALA A 404 -21.98 -3.82 19.49
C ALA A 404 -23.25 -3.08 19.95
N LYS A 405 -23.98 -2.41 19.03
CA LYS A 405 -25.26 -1.77 19.32
C LYS A 405 -26.34 -2.77 19.69
N ALA A 406 -26.39 -3.90 19.00
CA ALA A 406 -27.38 -4.97 19.27
C ALA A 406 -27.13 -5.67 20.61
N VAL A 407 -25.87 -5.83 21.01
CA VAL A 407 -25.47 -6.58 22.22
C VAL A 407 -25.43 -5.68 23.47
N GLY A 408 -25.17 -4.38 23.31
CA GLY A 408 -25.02 -3.43 24.42
C GLY A 408 -23.79 -3.64 25.32
N ARG A 409 -22.80 -4.42 24.86
CA ARG A 409 -21.55 -4.76 25.54
C ARG A 409 -20.36 -4.57 24.58
N PRO A 410 -19.14 -4.44 25.08
CA PRO A 410 -17.96 -4.48 24.22
C PRO A 410 -17.91 -5.78 23.42
N VAL A 411 -17.68 -5.72 22.11
CA VAL A 411 -17.60 -6.89 21.23
C VAL A 411 -16.36 -6.79 20.33
N GLN A 412 -15.62 -7.88 20.23
CA GLN A 412 -14.59 -8.08 19.21
C GLN A 412 -15.12 -8.97 18.10
N LEU A 413 -15.18 -8.43 16.89
CA LEU A 413 -15.47 -9.17 15.67
C LEU A 413 -14.16 -9.56 14.99
N THR A 414 -13.93 -10.85 14.74
CA THR A 414 -12.81 -11.35 13.94
C THR A 414 -13.32 -12.22 12.81
N TRP A 415 -12.94 -11.90 11.57
CA TRP A 415 -13.25 -12.75 10.43
C TRP A 415 -12.40 -14.02 10.43
N SER A 416 -13.00 -15.15 10.09
CA SER A 416 -12.24 -16.35 9.76
C SER A 416 -11.46 -16.13 8.45
N ARG A 417 -10.42 -16.90 8.18
CA ARG A 417 -9.68 -16.77 6.91
C ARG A 417 -10.55 -16.98 5.66
N PRO A 418 -11.45 -17.97 5.61
CA PRO A 418 -12.38 -18.09 4.49
C PRO A 418 -13.26 -16.84 4.31
N GLU A 419 -13.78 -16.25 5.39
CA GLU A 419 -14.57 -15.03 5.32
C GLU A 419 -13.77 -13.82 4.85
N ASP A 420 -12.50 -13.72 5.29
CA ASP A 420 -11.59 -12.66 4.85
C ASP A 420 -11.33 -12.72 3.34
N PHE A 421 -11.19 -13.91 2.75
CA PHE A 421 -11.04 -14.10 1.31
C PHE A 421 -12.33 -13.82 0.53
N VAL A 422 -13.48 -14.27 1.02
CA VAL A 422 -14.80 -13.97 0.40
C VAL A 422 -15.08 -12.47 0.33
N ARG A 423 -14.58 -11.70 1.31
CA ARG A 423 -14.79 -10.25 1.40
C ARG A 423 -13.60 -9.43 0.90
N ASP A 424 -12.64 -10.07 0.27
CA ASP A 424 -11.49 -9.35 -0.24
C ASP A 424 -11.88 -8.45 -1.42
N HIS A 425 -11.29 -7.25 -1.47
CA HIS A 425 -11.30 -6.36 -2.62
C HIS A 425 -10.06 -6.68 -3.46
N VAL A 426 -10.12 -7.77 -4.18
CA VAL A 426 -8.96 -8.35 -4.85
C VAL A 426 -8.29 -7.40 -5.84
N ARG A 427 -6.99 -7.60 -6.09
CA ARG A 427 -6.35 -6.99 -7.26
C ARG A 427 -7.12 -7.41 -8.51
N SER A 428 -7.50 -6.43 -9.33
CA SER A 428 -8.18 -6.72 -10.60
C SER A 428 -7.39 -7.73 -11.42
N PRO A 429 -8.03 -8.77 -11.96
CA PRO A 429 -7.48 -9.45 -13.11
C PRO A 429 -7.36 -8.45 -14.26
N ALA A 430 -6.34 -8.62 -15.10
CA ALA A 430 -6.04 -7.69 -16.17
C ALA A 430 -5.52 -8.43 -17.42
N LEU A 431 -5.75 -7.82 -18.59
CA LEU A 431 -5.22 -8.28 -19.88
C LEU A 431 -4.57 -7.09 -20.59
N GLY A 432 -3.32 -7.27 -21.00
CA GLY A 432 -2.55 -6.32 -21.79
C GLY A 432 -2.33 -6.83 -23.20
N ARG A 433 -2.77 -6.06 -24.21
CA ARG A 433 -2.45 -6.31 -25.62
C ARG A 433 -1.51 -5.24 -26.12
N LEU A 434 -0.27 -5.63 -26.41
CA LEU A 434 0.79 -4.71 -26.82
C LEU A 434 1.13 -4.92 -28.29
N SER A 435 1.43 -3.84 -29.00
CA SER A 435 1.85 -3.86 -30.40
C SER A 435 2.98 -2.84 -30.58
N ALA A 436 4.07 -3.23 -31.22
CA ALA A 436 5.18 -2.34 -31.54
C ALA A 436 5.51 -2.39 -33.03
N ALA A 437 5.82 -1.21 -33.58
CA ALA A 437 6.44 -1.05 -34.88
C ALA A 437 7.96 -0.91 -34.70
N THR A 438 8.74 -1.58 -35.56
CA THR A 438 10.20 -1.46 -35.59
C THR A 438 10.69 -1.08 -36.99
N ASN A 439 11.80 -0.31 -37.03
CA ASN A 439 12.51 -0.05 -38.28
C ASN A 439 13.39 -1.25 -38.69
N ALA A 440 14.13 -1.11 -39.77
CA ALA A 440 15.03 -2.14 -40.29
C ALA A 440 16.14 -2.55 -39.31
N ASP A 441 16.60 -1.59 -38.49
CA ASP A 441 17.65 -1.81 -37.48
C ASP A 441 17.12 -2.39 -36.17
N GLY A 442 15.79 -2.67 -36.07
CA GLY A 442 15.15 -3.22 -34.89
C GLY A 442 14.77 -2.17 -33.82
N ALA A 443 15.03 -0.89 -34.07
CA ALA A 443 14.64 0.18 -33.15
C ALA A 443 13.12 0.37 -33.14
N VAL A 444 12.54 0.56 -31.94
CA VAL A 444 11.09 0.75 -31.77
C VAL A 444 10.67 2.15 -32.21
N THR A 445 9.84 2.22 -33.25
CA THR A 445 9.32 3.48 -33.81
C THR A 445 7.91 3.83 -33.32
N GLY A 446 7.15 2.84 -32.88
CA GLY A 446 5.81 3.04 -32.33
C GLY A 446 5.42 1.96 -31.34
N LEU A 447 4.67 2.32 -30.30
CA LEU A 447 4.17 1.39 -29.30
C LEU A 447 2.71 1.71 -28.95
N ALA A 448 1.86 0.71 -29.05
CA ALA A 448 0.48 0.74 -28.55
C ALA A 448 0.31 -0.23 -27.40
N VAL A 449 -0.15 0.26 -26.24
CA VAL A 449 -0.46 -0.52 -25.05
C VAL A 449 -1.96 -0.41 -24.78
N ARG A 450 -2.67 -1.54 -24.81
CA ARG A 450 -4.10 -1.62 -24.55
C ARG A 450 -4.31 -2.49 -23.31
N VAL A 451 -4.90 -1.92 -22.26
CA VAL A 451 -5.09 -2.61 -20.96
C VAL A 451 -6.57 -2.72 -20.65
N ALA A 452 -7.06 -3.95 -20.55
CA ALA A 452 -8.37 -4.24 -19.96
C ALA A 452 -8.22 -4.58 -18.48
N ALA A 453 -8.92 -3.82 -17.63
CA ALA A 453 -8.93 -4.02 -16.18
C ALA A 453 -10.16 -3.35 -15.56
N ALA A 454 -10.47 -3.69 -14.29
CA ALA A 454 -11.49 -2.96 -13.53
C ALA A 454 -10.99 -1.55 -13.15
N SER A 455 -11.93 -0.62 -12.96
CA SER A 455 -11.68 0.72 -12.44
C SER A 455 -11.57 0.70 -10.91
N SER A 456 -10.57 -0.03 -10.41
CA SER A 456 -10.41 -0.39 -9.00
C SER A 456 -10.19 0.80 -8.08
N MET A 457 -9.47 1.82 -8.55
CA MET A 457 -9.23 3.03 -7.77
C MET A 457 -10.45 3.94 -7.71
N ARG A 458 -11.28 3.98 -8.75
CA ARG A 458 -12.60 4.63 -8.69
C ARG A 458 -13.53 3.89 -7.73
N GLU A 459 -13.54 2.57 -7.74
CA GLU A 459 -14.31 1.79 -6.77
C GLU A 459 -13.89 2.09 -5.34
N LEU A 460 -12.58 2.16 -5.07
CA LEU A 460 -12.04 2.58 -3.77
C LEU A 460 -12.48 4.01 -3.43
N ALA A 461 -12.39 4.95 -4.37
CA ALA A 461 -12.79 6.35 -4.16
C ALA A 461 -14.25 6.45 -3.72
N TYR A 462 -15.16 5.72 -4.35
CA TYR A 462 -16.57 5.67 -3.94
C TYR A 462 -16.73 5.08 -2.53
N ARG A 463 -15.98 4.02 -2.17
CA ARG A 463 -16.03 3.42 -0.82
C ARG A 463 -15.50 4.37 0.26
N ILE A 464 -14.39 5.06 0.02
CA ILE A 464 -13.83 6.05 0.95
C ILE A 464 -14.82 7.20 1.18
N ASN A 465 -15.59 7.56 0.16
CA ASN A 465 -16.66 8.56 0.24
C ASN A 465 -18.00 8.01 0.75
N GLY A 466 -18.01 6.85 1.40
CA GLY A 466 -19.15 6.30 2.14
C GLY A 466 -20.13 5.47 1.32
N GLN A 467 -19.85 5.16 0.04
CA GLN A 467 -20.69 4.21 -0.68
C GLN A 467 -20.42 2.77 -0.20
N LYS A 468 -21.49 2.00 -0.06
CA LYS A 468 -21.41 0.55 0.21
C LYS A 468 -20.74 -0.16 -0.97
N THR A 469 -20.01 -1.24 -0.72
CA THR A 469 -19.20 -1.98 -1.70
C THR A 469 -19.94 -2.27 -3.01
N ASP A 470 -21.14 -2.84 -2.97
CA ASP A 470 -21.91 -3.17 -4.20
C ASP A 470 -22.29 -1.93 -5.02
N LYS A 471 -22.63 -0.82 -4.33
CA LYS A 471 -22.94 0.45 -5.01
C LYS A 471 -21.70 1.05 -5.61
N ALA A 472 -20.59 1.08 -4.89
CA ALA A 472 -19.30 1.59 -5.35
C ALA A 472 -18.82 0.85 -6.60
N ARG A 473 -18.89 -0.49 -6.58
CA ARG A 473 -18.56 -1.35 -7.72
C ARG A 473 -19.40 -1.04 -8.96
N LYS A 474 -20.72 -0.92 -8.78
CA LYS A 474 -21.63 -0.56 -9.88
C LYS A 474 -21.36 0.85 -10.41
N SER A 475 -21.07 1.80 -9.53
CA SER A 475 -20.77 3.19 -9.90
C SER A 475 -19.43 3.29 -10.67
N ALA A 476 -18.45 2.47 -10.36
CA ALA A 476 -17.16 2.45 -11.07
C ALA A 476 -17.19 1.66 -12.39
N SER A 477 -18.21 0.82 -12.57
CA SER A 477 -18.31 -0.09 -13.72
C SER A 477 -18.33 0.66 -15.05
N GLY A 478 -17.44 0.27 -15.97
CA GLY A 478 -17.33 0.86 -17.32
C GLY A 478 -16.75 2.27 -17.35
N GLN A 479 -16.35 2.85 -16.23
CA GLN A 479 -15.73 4.18 -16.18
C GLN A 479 -14.21 4.09 -16.41
N TYR A 480 -13.67 5.12 -17.05
CA TYR A 480 -12.23 5.29 -17.18
C TYR A 480 -11.55 5.44 -15.81
N ASP A 481 -10.41 4.78 -15.62
CA ASP A 481 -9.57 4.91 -14.44
C ASP A 481 -8.10 5.06 -14.86
N ALA A 482 -7.56 6.27 -14.79
CA ALA A 482 -6.18 6.55 -15.14
C ALA A 482 -5.18 5.73 -14.28
N LEU A 483 -5.55 5.44 -13.04
CA LEU A 483 -4.69 4.70 -12.10
C LEU A 483 -4.64 3.20 -12.43
N ALA A 484 -5.57 2.67 -13.24
CA ALA A 484 -5.48 1.31 -13.78
C ALA A 484 -4.34 1.15 -14.81
N LEU A 485 -3.77 2.27 -15.29
CA LEU A 485 -2.66 2.31 -16.24
C LEU A 485 -1.31 2.66 -15.59
N GLU A 486 -1.23 2.80 -14.26
CA GLU A 486 0.06 2.99 -13.60
C GLU A 486 0.99 1.83 -13.93
N GLY A 487 2.23 2.14 -14.34
CA GLY A 487 3.21 1.17 -14.79
C GLY A 487 3.15 0.80 -16.28
N ALA A 488 2.07 1.18 -17.00
CA ALA A 488 2.03 1.13 -18.45
C ALA A 488 2.74 2.32 -19.10
N GLN A 489 2.88 3.42 -18.38
CA GLN A 489 3.73 4.56 -18.79
C GLN A 489 5.18 4.14 -18.68
N ILE A 490 5.86 4.08 -19.80
CA ILE A 490 7.22 3.55 -19.90
C ILE A 490 8.28 4.66 -19.80
N PRO A 491 9.45 4.37 -19.23
CA PRO A 491 10.56 5.34 -19.16
C PRO A 491 11.34 5.46 -20.48
N TYR A 492 10.99 4.67 -21.49
CA TYR A 492 11.71 4.55 -22.74
C TYR A 492 11.31 5.63 -23.75
N ALA A 493 12.29 6.25 -24.39
CA ALA A 493 12.11 7.28 -25.41
C ALA A 493 11.67 6.65 -26.75
N ILE A 494 10.40 6.32 -26.85
CA ILE A 494 9.77 5.83 -28.08
C ILE A 494 9.03 7.00 -28.74
N PRO A 495 9.25 7.28 -30.05
CA PRO A 495 8.73 8.50 -30.69
C PRO A 495 7.21 8.53 -30.86
N ASN A 496 6.55 7.37 -30.90
CA ASN A 496 5.09 7.31 -31.05
C ASN A 496 4.51 6.30 -30.04
N ILE A 497 3.70 6.80 -29.07
CA ILE A 497 3.12 5.97 -28.00
C ILE A 497 1.64 6.23 -27.88
N SER A 498 0.86 5.16 -27.73
CA SER A 498 -0.51 5.23 -27.24
C SER A 498 -0.75 4.24 -26.10
N ILE A 499 -1.45 4.70 -25.05
CA ILE A 499 -1.83 3.86 -23.92
C ILE A 499 -3.34 4.06 -23.71
N ASP A 500 -4.07 2.94 -23.76
CA ASP A 500 -5.52 2.92 -23.71
C ASP A 500 -6.03 2.04 -22.57
N HIS A 501 -7.01 2.52 -21.80
CA HIS A 501 -7.76 1.74 -20.82
C HIS A 501 -9.07 1.23 -21.41
N PHE A 502 -9.35 -0.04 -21.22
CA PHE A 502 -10.61 -0.70 -21.54
C PHE A 502 -11.25 -1.17 -20.23
N PRO A 503 -12.14 -0.35 -19.63
CA PRO A 503 -12.72 -0.68 -18.34
C PRO A 503 -13.64 -1.88 -18.41
N VAL A 504 -13.45 -2.84 -17.48
CA VAL A 504 -14.23 -4.07 -17.41
C VAL A 504 -15.06 -4.10 -16.12
N SER A 505 -16.34 -4.42 -16.28
CA SER A 505 -17.22 -4.65 -15.13
C SER A 505 -16.94 -5.98 -14.48
N MET A 506 -16.41 -5.97 -13.26
CA MET A 506 -16.14 -7.20 -12.49
C MET A 506 -17.35 -7.59 -11.64
N PRO A 507 -17.68 -8.89 -11.54
CA PRO A 507 -18.78 -9.36 -10.68
C PRO A 507 -18.39 -9.39 -9.19
N MET A 508 -17.08 -9.39 -8.86
CA MET A 508 -16.55 -9.29 -7.49
C MET A 508 -15.97 -7.90 -7.22
N PRO A 509 -15.82 -7.47 -5.96
CA PRO A 509 -15.16 -6.22 -5.61
C PRO A 509 -13.69 -6.24 -5.96
N THR A 510 -13.18 -5.10 -6.44
CA THR A 510 -11.76 -4.90 -6.72
C THR A 510 -11.19 -3.74 -5.92
N GLY A 511 -9.87 -3.72 -5.74
CA GLY A 511 -9.21 -2.67 -4.98
C GLY A 511 -7.71 -2.58 -5.24
N PRO A 512 -7.06 -1.60 -4.59
CA PRO A 512 -5.61 -1.52 -4.59
C PRO A 512 -5.02 -2.76 -3.91
N TRP A 513 -3.88 -3.18 -4.42
CA TRP A 513 -3.07 -4.28 -3.91
C TRP A 513 -1.61 -3.81 -3.97
N ARG A 514 -0.71 -4.31 -3.13
CA ARG A 514 0.67 -3.82 -3.06
C ARG A 514 1.32 -3.68 -4.44
N GLY A 515 1.67 -2.45 -4.83
CA GLY A 515 2.16 -2.11 -6.18
C GLY A 515 1.09 -1.56 -7.11
N LEU A 516 -0.19 -1.56 -6.73
CA LEU A 516 -1.30 -1.08 -7.56
C LEU A 516 -1.29 -1.70 -8.96
N ALA A 517 -1.67 -0.94 -9.98
CA ALA A 517 -1.62 -1.38 -11.37
C ALA A 517 -0.19 -1.61 -11.91
N ASN A 518 0.84 -1.03 -11.26
CA ASN A 518 2.23 -1.32 -11.61
C ASN A 518 2.54 -2.82 -11.50
N SER A 519 1.86 -3.55 -10.60
CA SER A 519 2.06 -4.98 -10.38
C SER A 519 1.73 -5.85 -11.61
N TYR A 520 0.81 -5.42 -12.49
CA TYR A 520 0.51 -6.13 -13.73
C TYR A 520 1.04 -5.42 -14.97
N ASN A 521 1.00 -4.08 -15.02
CA ASN A 521 1.46 -3.34 -16.20
C ASN A 521 2.97 -3.45 -16.42
N CYS A 522 3.76 -3.48 -15.34
CA CYS A 522 5.21 -3.72 -15.47
C CYS A 522 5.51 -5.09 -16.06
N PHE A 523 4.74 -6.12 -15.68
CA PHE A 523 4.87 -7.45 -16.29
C PHE A 523 4.57 -7.41 -17.79
N PHE A 524 3.52 -6.72 -18.22
CA PHE A 524 3.17 -6.58 -19.63
C PHE A 524 4.28 -5.85 -20.41
N VAL A 525 4.71 -4.70 -19.90
CA VAL A 525 5.67 -3.83 -20.60
C VAL A 525 7.07 -4.43 -20.61
N GLU A 526 7.62 -4.82 -19.46
CA GLU A 526 8.99 -5.32 -19.36
C GLU A 526 9.17 -6.70 -20.00
N GLY A 527 8.13 -7.54 -19.97
CA GLY A 527 8.10 -8.77 -20.77
C GLY A 527 8.12 -8.47 -22.26
N PHE A 528 7.30 -7.52 -22.72
CA PHE A 528 7.23 -7.15 -24.13
C PHE A 528 8.51 -6.48 -24.65
N ILE A 529 9.14 -5.59 -23.86
CA ILE A 529 10.43 -4.95 -24.19
C ILE A 529 11.54 -6.01 -24.33
N ASP A 530 11.54 -7.01 -23.47
CA ASP A 530 12.49 -8.12 -23.57
C ASP A 530 12.29 -8.95 -24.85
N GLU A 531 11.03 -9.23 -25.21
CA GLU A 531 10.72 -9.90 -26.46
C GLU A 531 11.15 -9.09 -27.70
N LEU A 532 11.00 -7.77 -27.67
CA LEU A 532 11.49 -6.88 -28.73
C LEU A 532 13.01 -6.90 -28.85
N ALA A 533 13.73 -6.86 -27.71
CA ALA A 533 15.18 -6.98 -27.68
C ALA A 533 15.68 -8.26 -28.40
N HIS A 534 15.10 -9.40 -28.04
CA HIS A 534 15.45 -10.67 -28.68
C HIS A 534 15.09 -10.72 -30.18
N LYS A 535 13.95 -10.12 -30.57
CA LYS A 535 13.58 -10.03 -32.00
C LYS A 535 14.47 -9.11 -32.81
N ALA A 536 15.02 -8.08 -32.17
CA ALA A 536 16.01 -7.17 -32.78
C ALA A 536 17.43 -7.79 -32.79
N GLY A 537 17.64 -8.93 -32.12
CA GLY A 537 18.97 -9.51 -31.94
C GLY A 537 19.89 -8.66 -31.06
N VAL A 538 19.32 -7.80 -30.21
CA VAL A 538 20.05 -6.91 -29.31
C VAL A 538 19.97 -7.45 -27.88
N GLU A 539 21.07 -7.39 -27.18
CA GLU A 539 21.17 -7.82 -25.77
C GLU A 539 20.19 -7.01 -24.90
N PRO A 540 19.40 -7.65 -23.99
CA PRO A 540 18.28 -7.02 -23.27
C PRO A 540 18.62 -5.78 -22.44
N LEU A 541 19.80 -5.71 -21.80
CA LEU A 541 20.24 -4.52 -21.08
C LEU A 541 20.60 -3.39 -22.06
N SER A 542 21.37 -3.70 -23.10
CA SER A 542 21.76 -2.73 -24.13
C SER A 542 20.56 -2.14 -24.84
N PHE A 543 19.53 -2.98 -25.13
CA PHE A 543 18.29 -2.53 -25.76
C PHE A 543 17.54 -1.51 -24.90
N ARG A 544 17.47 -1.74 -23.56
CA ARG A 544 16.87 -0.80 -22.62
C ARG A 544 17.68 0.48 -22.52
N MET A 545 19.00 0.37 -22.39
CA MET A 545 19.90 1.54 -22.25
C MET A 545 19.85 2.48 -23.45
N GLN A 546 19.70 1.97 -24.67
CA GLN A 546 19.56 2.78 -25.88
C GLN A 546 18.31 3.68 -25.85
N MET A 547 17.26 3.25 -25.16
CA MET A 547 15.99 3.98 -25.07
C MET A 547 15.85 4.86 -23.82
N LEU A 548 16.79 4.82 -22.85
CA LEU A 548 16.71 5.56 -21.58
C LEU A 548 17.30 6.98 -21.67
N VAL A 549 16.87 7.75 -22.66
CA VAL A 549 17.33 9.13 -22.83
C VAL A 549 16.82 10.00 -21.68
N GLY A 550 17.72 10.65 -20.94
CA GLY A 550 17.38 11.53 -19.81
C GLY A 550 17.00 10.79 -18.50
N GLN A 551 16.92 9.47 -18.51
CA GLN A 551 16.56 8.65 -17.32
C GLN A 551 17.81 8.17 -16.56
N THR A 552 18.67 9.11 -16.17
CA THR A 552 20.01 8.80 -15.60
C THR A 552 19.95 7.97 -14.32
N ARG A 553 18.95 8.19 -13.46
CA ARG A 553 18.79 7.44 -12.20
C ARG A 553 18.42 5.97 -12.47
N LEU A 554 17.49 5.72 -13.41
CA LEU A 554 17.10 4.35 -13.79
C LEU A 554 18.24 3.65 -14.54
N ALA A 555 18.93 4.34 -15.44
CA ALA A 555 20.11 3.81 -16.13
C ALA A 555 21.22 3.39 -15.13
N ARG A 556 21.45 4.20 -14.08
CA ARG A 556 22.36 3.84 -12.99
C ARG A 556 21.91 2.58 -12.24
N CYS A 557 20.61 2.40 -12.01
CA CYS A 557 20.10 1.17 -11.40
C CYS A 557 20.35 -0.05 -12.29
N LEU A 558 20.13 0.05 -13.61
CA LEU A 558 20.38 -1.04 -14.57
C LEU A 558 21.87 -1.41 -14.64
N THR A 559 22.75 -0.45 -14.77
CA THR A 559 24.20 -0.72 -14.80
C THR A 559 24.71 -1.26 -13.46
N GLY A 560 24.20 -0.74 -12.34
CA GLY A 560 24.57 -1.22 -11.01
C GLY A 560 24.14 -2.66 -10.77
N VAL A 561 22.89 -3.03 -11.07
CA VAL A 561 22.42 -4.40 -10.89
C VAL A 561 23.13 -5.38 -11.83
N ALA A 562 23.46 -4.95 -13.05
CA ALA A 562 24.23 -5.76 -14.00
C ALA A 562 25.64 -6.09 -13.46
N THR A 563 26.31 -5.10 -12.87
CA THR A 563 27.59 -5.31 -12.20
C THR A 563 27.47 -6.24 -10.99
N MET A 564 26.48 -6.03 -10.12
CA MET A 564 26.25 -6.86 -8.93
C MET A 564 25.97 -8.33 -9.28
N ALA A 565 25.16 -8.56 -10.29
CA ALA A 565 24.75 -9.91 -10.70
C ALA A 565 25.80 -10.63 -11.61
N GLY A 566 26.84 -9.92 -12.07
CA GLY A 566 27.74 -10.43 -13.11
C GLY A 566 26.92 -10.79 -14.37
N TRP A 567 26.16 -9.79 -14.89
CA TRP A 567 25.28 -9.98 -16.04
C TRP A 567 26.01 -10.53 -17.26
N ASP A 568 25.48 -11.58 -17.87
CA ASP A 568 26.07 -12.30 -18.98
C ASP A 568 25.34 -12.07 -20.33
N GLY A 569 24.46 -11.07 -20.38
CA GLY A 569 23.64 -10.76 -21.55
C GLY A 569 22.33 -11.54 -21.62
N GLY A 570 21.98 -12.35 -20.63
CA GLY A 570 20.80 -13.21 -20.67
C GLY A 570 20.87 -14.22 -21.82
N VAL A 571 22.06 -14.75 -22.12
CA VAL A 571 22.27 -15.70 -23.22
C VAL A 571 21.50 -17.00 -23.01
N SER A 572 21.23 -17.70 -24.10
CA SER A 572 20.50 -18.98 -24.05
C SER A 572 21.16 -19.96 -23.08
N GLY A 573 20.37 -20.55 -22.20
CA GLY A 573 20.83 -21.48 -21.16
C GLY A 573 21.30 -20.82 -19.87
N SER A 574 21.43 -19.47 -19.79
CA SER A 574 21.94 -18.81 -18.58
C SER A 574 20.94 -18.78 -17.42
N GLY A 575 19.65 -18.80 -17.71
CA GLY A 575 18.59 -18.66 -16.71
C GLY A 575 18.57 -17.29 -16.03
N ARG A 576 19.10 -16.24 -16.66
CA ARG A 576 19.12 -14.88 -16.15
C ARG A 576 18.17 -13.97 -16.92
N GLY A 577 17.40 -13.14 -16.18
CA GLY A 577 16.46 -12.20 -16.75
C GLY A 577 16.53 -10.85 -16.04
N ILE A 578 16.33 -9.77 -16.78
CA ILE A 578 16.40 -8.39 -16.32
C ILE A 578 15.07 -7.68 -16.51
N ALA A 579 14.70 -6.83 -15.57
CA ALA A 579 13.59 -5.89 -15.68
C ALA A 579 13.87 -4.65 -14.83
N CYS A 580 13.20 -3.54 -15.15
CA CYS A 580 13.31 -2.31 -14.37
C CYS A 580 11.95 -1.61 -14.21
N HIS A 581 11.86 -0.71 -13.23
CA HIS A 581 10.65 0.05 -13.00
C HIS A 581 10.92 1.39 -12.32
N SER A 582 10.02 2.34 -12.55
CA SER A 582 10.03 3.64 -11.88
C SER A 582 8.65 3.97 -11.35
N MET A 583 8.56 4.30 -10.06
CA MET A 583 7.30 4.75 -9.44
C MET A 583 7.55 5.65 -8.24
N ARG A 584 6.65 6.60 -8.01
CA ARG A 584 6.64 7.45 -6.80
C ARG A 584 7.99 8.13 -6.51
N GLY A 585 8.73 8.55 -7.54
CA GLY A 585 10.05 9.21 -7.42
C GLY A 585 11.21 8.26 -7.12
N SER A 586 10.99 6.96 -7.19
CA SER A 586 12.02 5.93 -7.01
C SER A 586 12.17 5.06 -8.24
N HIS A 587 13.35 4.45 -8.38
CA HIS A 587 13.75 3.61 -9.50
C HIS A 587 14.34 2.29 -8.97
N ILE A 588 14.05 1.20 -9.68
CA ILE A 588 14.57 -0.13 -9.38
C ILE A 588 14.96 -0.85 -10.67
N ALA A 589 16.05 -1.58 -10.64
CA ALA A 589 16.36 -2.61 -11.63
C ALA A 589 16.63 -3.93 -10.93
N VAL A 590 16.16 -5.03 -11.51
CA VAL A 590 16.21 -6.37 -10.94
C VAL A 590 16.80 -7.33 -11.95
N ILE A 591 17.75 -8.17 -11.52
CA ILE A 591 18.20 -9.35 -12.25
C ILE A 591 17.88 -10.59 -11.42
N VAL A 592 17.21 -11.54 -12.06
CA VAL A 592 16.82 -12.83 -11.47
C VAL A 592 17.59 -13.94 -12.12
N THR A 593 18.02 -14.92 -11.32
CA THR A 593 18.48 -16.22 -11.80
C THR A 593 17.39 -17.26 -11.46
N ALA A 594 16.80 -17.86 -12.50
CA ALA A 594 15.72 -18.83 -12.36
C ALA A 594 15.87 -19.97 -13.35
N ARG A 595 15.27 -21.11 -13.01
CA ARG A 595 15.26 -22.32 -13.85
C ARG A 595 13.96 -23.07 -13.67
N ASN A 596 13.62 -23.87 -14.65
CA ASN A 596 12.57 -24.87 -14.51
C ASN A 596 13.12 -26.09 -13.76
N SER A 597 12.34 -26.62 -12.83
CA SER A 597 12.68 -27.81 -12.04
C SER A 597 11.54 -28.83 -12.10
N ALA A 598 11.77 -30.04 -11.63
CA ALA A 598 10.74 -31.08 -11.56
C ALA A 598 9.51 -30.69 -10.71
N THR A 599 9.67 -29.70 -9.82
CA THR A 599 8.61 -29.20 -8.93
C THR A 599 8.05 -27.84 -9.35
N GLY A 600 8.38 -27.36 -10.57
CA GLY A 600 7.97 -26.04 -11.06
C GLY A 600 9.13 -25.05 -11.16
N VAL A 601 8.79 -23.76 -11.20
CA VAL A 601 9.77 -22.68 -11.29
C VAL A 601 10.58 -22.57 -9.98
N ARG A 602 11.90 -22.57 -10.10
CA ARG A 602 12.82 -22.29 -9.02
C ARG A 602 13.57 -21.00 -9.30
N VAL A 603 13.48 -20.06 -8.35
CA VAL A 603 14.26 -18.83 -8.34
C VAL A 603 15.41 -19.03 -7.36
N ASP A 604 16.64 -18.92 -7.82
CA ASP A 604 17.84 -19.15 -7.00
C ASP A 604 18.37 -17.85 -6.42
N ARG A 605 18.40 -16.76 -7.23
CA ARG A 605 18.92 -15.45 -6.80
C ARG A 605 18.11 -14.29 -7.35
N ILE A 606 18.04 -13.20 -6.59
CA ILE A 606 17.48 -11.92 -7.01
C ILE A 606 18.42 -10.81 -6.56
N HIS A 607 18.95 -10.07 -7.53
CA HIS A 607 19.73 -8.85 -7.28
C HIS A 607 18.87 -7.65 -7.64
N ALA A 608 18.87 -6.63 -6.78
CA ALA A 608 18.14 -5.39 -6.99
C ALA A 608 19.01 -4.17 -6.67
N MET A 609 19.07 -3.23 -7.61
CA MET A 609 19.66 -1.91 -7.41
C MET A 609 18.55 -0.87 -7.38
N VAL A 610 18.53 -0.02 -6.33
CA VAL A 610 17.45 0.92 -6.05
C VAL A 610 17.98 2.33 -5.88
N ASP A 611 17.34 3.30 -6.52
CA ASP A 611 17.51 4.72 -6.25
C ASP A 611 16.18 5.30 -5.76
N CYS A 612 16.06 5.53 -4.45
CA CYS A 612 14.86 6.10 -3.85
C CYS A 612 15.08 7.51 -3.26
N GLY A 613 16.08 8.24 -3.78
CA GLY A 613 16.42 9.56 -3.26
C GLY A 613 17.10 9.49 -1.89
N ARG A 614 17.01 10.57 -1.13
CA ARG A 614 17.61 10.66 0.21
C ARG A 614 16.99 9.68 1.18
N LEU A 615 17.82 8.83 1.76
CA LEU A 615 17.42 7.81 2.72
C LEU A 615 17.21 8.41 4.13
N ILE A 616 16.10 8.13 4.75
CA ILE A 616 15.84 8.45 6.17
C ILE A 616 16.42 7.35 7.07
N ASN A 617 16.01 6.10 6.79
CA ASN A 617 16.51 4.91 7.46
C ASN A 617 16.81 3.84 6.39
N PRO A 618 18.09 3.65 6.05
CA PRO A 618 18.49 2.71 5.00
C PRO A 618 18.05 1.27 5.25
N ASP A 619 18.10 0.82 6.51
CA ASP A 619 17.71 -0.53 6.87
C ASP A 619 16.21 -0.78 6.67
N LEU A 620 15.35 0.16 7.12
CA LEU A 620 13.91 0.08 6.85
C LEU A 620 13.60 0.13 5.35
N ALA A 621 14.31 0.96 4.58
CA ALA A 621 14.13 1.02 3.13
C ALA A 621 14.48 -0.33 2.49
N ARG A 622 15.60 -0.96 2.87
CA ARG A 622 16.02 -2.28 2.39
C ARG A 622 14.99 -3.34 2.74
N GLN A 623 14.53 -3.41 3.99
CA GLN A 623 13.47 -4.35 4.41
C GLN A 623 12.18 -4.21 3.61
N GLN A 624 11.79 -2.96 3.25
CA GLN A 624 10.62 -2.74 2.41
C GLN A 624 10.82 -3.24 0.99
N ILE A 625 12.00 -3.06 0.42
CA ILE A 625 12.33 -3.57 -0.92
C ILE A 625 12.39 -5.10 -0.92
N GLU A 626 13.08 -5.72 0.03
CA GLU A 626 13.17 -7.18 0.15
C GLU A 626 11.78 -7.82 0.34
N GLY A 627 10.96 -7.26 1.24
CA GLY A 627 9.57 -7.69 1.42
C GLY A 627 8.69 -7.44 0.19
N GLY A 628 8.98 -6.40 -0.61
CA GLY A 628 8.35 -6.15 -1.90
C GLY A 628 8.75 -7.18 -2.96
N ILE A 629 10.03 -7.55 -3.02
CA ILE A 629 10.56 -8.59 -3.90
C ILE A 629 9.91 -9.95 -3.59
N LEU A 630 9.81 -10.32 -2.31
CA LEU A 630 9.11 -11.55 -1.91
C LEU A 630 7.63 -11.53 -2.29
N PHE A 631 6.99 -10.37 -2.19
CA PHE A 631 5.60 -10.21 -2.59
C PHE A 631 5.43 -10.31 -4.12
N GLY A 632 6.39 -9.77 -4.90
CA GLY A 632 6.47 -9.93 -6.35
C GLY A 632 6.77 -11.38 -6.77
N LEU A 633 7.61 -12.10 -6.01
CA LEU A 633 7.85 -13.53 -6.19
C LEU A 633 6.55 -14.34 -5.97
N ALA A 634 5.83 -14.03 -4.88
CA ALA A 634 4.54 -14.66 -4.60
C ALA A 634 3.52 -14.40 -5.74
N GLN A 635 3.49 -13.18 -6.30
CA GLN A 635 2.68 -12.87 -7.47
C GLN A 635 3.07 -13.67 -8.71
N ALA A 636 4.37 -13.85 -8.92
CA ALA A 636 4.87 -14.57 -10.09
C ALA A 636 4.56 -16.06 -10.04
N LEU A 637 4.58 -16.66 -8.87
CA LEU A 637 4.49 -18.13 -8.71
C LEU A 637 3.15 -18.60 -8.11
N GLY A 638 2.39 -17.69 -7.47
CA GLY A 638 1.13 -18.01 -6.79
C GLY A 638 0.32 -16.75 -6.49
N SER A 639 -0.25 -16.65 -5.29
CA SER A 639 -1.09 -15.54 -4.79
C SER A 639 -2.39 -15.29 -5.56
N ALA A 640 -2.63 -15.95 -6.66
CA ALA A 640 -3.86 -15.85 -7.42
C ALA A 640 -4.98 -16.66 -6.75
N THR A 641 -6.21 -16.24 -6.98
CA THR A 641 -7.41 -17.02 -6.66
C THR A 641 -8.33 -17.04 -7.85
N GLU A 642 -8.91 -18.20 -8.09
CA GLU A 642 -9.98 -18.34 -9.07
C GLU A 642 -11.33 -18.13 -8.40
N TYR A 643 -12.35 -17.92 -9.21
CA TYR A 643 -13.74 -17.78 -8.78
C TYR A 643 -14.60 -18.83 -9.44
N GLU A 644 -15.40 -19.50 -8.61
CA GLU A 644 -16.44 -20.44 -9.03
C GLU A 644 -17.73 -20.10 -8.30
N SER A 645 -18.83 -20.00 -9.03
CA SER A 645 -20.14 -19.70 -8.45
C SER A 645 -20.16 -18.49 -7.50
N GLY A 646 -19.36 -17.47 -7.80
CA GLY A 646 -19.27 -16.22 -7.03
C GLY A 646 -18.36 -16.24 -5.81
N LEU A 647 -17.71 -17.34 -5.52
CA LEU A 647 -16.81 -17.51 -4.37
C LEU A 647 -15.36 -17.72 -4.83
N PRO A 648 -14.37 -17.18 -4.10
CA PRO A 648 -12.98 -17.53 -4.36
C PRO A 648 -12.74 -19.00 -4.03
N THR A 649 -11.95 -19.69 -4.84
CA THR A 649 -11.56 -21.09 -4.62
C THR A 649 -10.63 -21.23 -3.43
N ALA A 650 -9.77 -20.22 -3.20
CA ALA A 650 -8.91 -20.17 -2.03
C ALA A 650 -9.69 -19.95 -0.74
N ARG A 651 -9.43 -20.80 0.27
CA ARG A 651 -10.03 -20.75 1.60
C ARG A 651 -9.01 -20.62 2.71
N ARG A 652 -7.75 -20.96 2.44
CA ARG A 652 -6.63 -21.03 3.38
C ARG A 652 -5.38 -20.46 2.70
N LEU A 653 -4.40 -20.01 3.49
CA LEU A 653 -3.13 -19.50 2.95
C LEU A 653 -2.40 -20.52 2.05
N ARG A 654 -2.52 -21.81 2.35
CA ARG A 654 -1.92 -22.87 1.52
C ARG A 654 -2.57 -23.03 0.14
N ASP A 655 -3.78 -22.50 -0.05
CA ASP A 655 -4.53 -22.64 -1.30
C ASP A 655 -4.12 -21.57 -2.35
N ILE A 656 -3.23 -20.66 -2.00
CA ILE A 656 -2.74 -19.57 -2.85
C ILE A 656 -1.24 -19.68 -3.16
N ASP A 657 -0.65 -20.83 -2.95
CA ASP A 657 0.73 -21.18 -3.31
C ASP A 657 1.79 -20.12 -2.96
N LEU A 658 1.71 -19.60 -1.72
CA LEU A 658 2.72 -18.66 -1.24
C LEU A 658 4.09 -19.32 -1.13
N PRO A 659 5.18 -18.63 -1.49
CA PRO A 659 6.53 -19.13 -1.28
C PRO A 659 6.76 -19.53 0.18
N LYS A 660 7.25 -20.74 0.41
CA LYS A 660 7.69 -21.21 1.74
C LYS A 660 9.10 -20.71 2.02
N LEU A 661 9.53 -20.74 3.26
CA LEU A 661 10.88 -20.32 3.66
C LEU A 661 11.98 -21.04 2.84
N ALA A 662 11.77 -22.32 2.51
CA ALA A 662 12.68 -23.11 1.68
C ALA A 662 12.74 -22.67 0.20
N ASP A 663 11.74 -21.92 -0.25
CA ASP A 663 11.63 -21.45 -1.64
C ASP A 663 12.14 -20.01 -1.80
N VAL A 664 12.49 -19.34 -0.69
CA VAL A 664 13.02 -17.97 -0.70
C VAL A 664 14.40 -17.97 -1.34
N PRO A 665 14.61 -17.21 -2.43
CA PRO A 665 15.92 -17.09 -3.06
C PRO A 665 16.89 -16.27 -2.22
N GLU A 666 18.17 -16.32 -2.58
CA GLU A 666 19.14 -15.35 -2.11
C GLU A 666 18.80 -13.96 -2.68
N ILE A 667 18.51 -12.99 -1.80
CA ILE A 667 18.14 -11.62 -2.20
C ILE A 667 19.24 -10.66 -1.79
N THR A 668 19.77 -9.90 -2.76
CA THR A 668 20.74 -8.84 -2.53
C THR A 668 20.16 -7.51 -2.99
N VAL A 669 20.03 -6.54 -2.07
CA VAL A 669 19.52 -5.20 -2.36
C VAL A 669 20.59 -4.15 -2.07
N GLU A 670 20.95 -3.36 -3.09
CA GLU A 670 21.82 -2.20 -2.96
C GLU A 670 21.02 -0.91 -3.14
N LEU A 671 21.28 0.06 -2.25
CA LEU A 671 20.64 1.37 -2.27
C LEU A 671 21.63 2.42 -2.78
N ALA A 672 21.31 3.04 -3.89
CA ALA A 672 22.13 4.11 -4.47
C ALA A 672 22.11 5.35 -3.57
N ARG A 673 23.27 6.00 -3.39
CA ARG A 673 23.32 7.31 -2.74
C ARG A 673 22.73 8.37 -3.66
N SER A 674 21.83 9.17 -3.11
CA SER A 674 21.16 10.24 -3.85
C SER A 674 20.76 11.36 -2.89
N ASP A 675 20.88 12.61 -3.34
CA ASP A 675 20.44 13.81 -2.61
C ASP A 675 19.05 14.28 -3.03
N GLU A 676 18.44 13.59 -3.98
CA GLU A 676 17.07 13.84 -4.41
C GLU A 676 16.07 13.69 -3.26
N ALA A 677 14.91 14.29 -3.40
CA ALA A 677 13.84 14.12 -2.42
C ALA A 677 13.51 12.64 -2.19
N PRO A 678 13.15 12.24 -0.95
CA PRO A 678 12.78 10.85 -0.67
C PRO A 678 11.65 10.37 -1.57
N GLY A 679 11.86 9.25 -2.24
CA GLY A 679 10.86 8.54 -3.03
C GLY A 679 10.12 7.48 -2.24
N GLY A 680 9.15 6.81 -2.87
CA GLY A 680 8.39 5.72 -2.29
C GLY A 680 9.13 4.38 -2.39
N VAL A 681 9.13 3.58 -1.32
CA VAL A 681 9.83 2.28 -1.30
C VAL A 681 8.93 1.08 -0.97
N SER A 682 7.79 1.29 -0.31
CA SER A 682 6.97 0.19 0.21
C SER A 682 6.35 -0.71 -0.87
N GLU A 683 6.23 -0.21 -2.09
CA GLU A 683 5.64 -0.91 -3.24
C GLU A 683 6.65 -1.22 -4.33
N LEU A 684 7.79 -0.50 -4.36
CA LEU A 684 8.75 -0.49 -5.46
C LEU A 684 9.37 -1.87 -5.75
N GLY A 685 9.55 -2.72 -4.73
CA GLY A 685 10.11 -4.06 -4.88
C GLY A 685 9.20 -5.05 -5.63
N VAL A 686 7.91 -4.74 -5.84
CA VAL A 686 6.94 -5.70 -6.40
C VAL A 686 7.01 -5.78 -7.94
N PRO A 687 6.94 -4.68 -8.72
CA PRO A 687 6.57 -4.72 -10.13
C PRO A 687 7.60 -5.44 -11.02
N ALA A 688 8.89 -5.22 -10.79
CA ALA A 688 9.94 -5.71 -11.69
C ALA A 688 10.29 -7.21 -11.52
N VAL A 689 9.78 -7.88 -10.48
CA VAL A 689 10.17 -9.26 -10.15
C VAL A 689 9.56 -10.26 -11.13
N ALA A 690 8.25 -10.21 -11.34
CA ALA A 690 7.56 -11.16 -12.23
C ALA A 690 8.09 -11.11 -13.66
N PRO A 691 8.27 -9.94 -14.31
CA PRO A 691 8.86 -9.90 -15.65
C PRO A 691 10.32 -10.38 -15.67
N ALA A 692 11.13 -10.08 -14.64
CA ALA A 692 12.50 -10.58 -14.57
C ALA A 692 12.56 -12.11 -14.47
N ILE A 693 11.65 -12.74 -13.71
CA ILE A 693 11.54 -14.20 -13.65
C ILE A 693 11.12 -14.79 -15.01
N ALA A 694 10.10 -14.22 -15.66
CA ALA A 694 9.63 -14.68 -16.97
C ALA A 694 10.75 -14.57 -18.03
N ASN A 695 11.53 -13.49 -18.03
CA ASN A 695 12.67 -13.27 -18.90
C ASN A 695 13.81 -14.26 -18.58
N ALA A 696 14.05 -14.59 -17.30
CA ALA A 696 15.01 -15.60 -16.88
C ALA A 696 14.63 -17.00 -17.38
N LEU A 697 13.36 -17.36 -17.28
CA LEU A 697 12.86 -18.65 -17.80
C LEU A 697 12.97 -18.74 -19.33
N PHE A 698 12.78 -17.62 -20.02
CA PHE A 698 13.01 -17.58 -21.47
C PHE A 698 14.49 -17.80 -21.80
N SER A 699 15.43 -17.13 -21.11
CA SER A 699 16.86 -17.39 -21.34
C SER A 699 17.27 -18.82 -20.98
N ALA A 700 16.62 -19.41 -19.95
CA ALA A 700 16.90 -20.79 -19.53
C ALA A 700 16.44 -21.84 -20.54
N ALA A 701 15.24 -21.69 -21.12
CA ALA A 701 14.55 -22.76 -21.85
C ALA A 701 13.86 -22.32 -23.16
N GLY A 702 13.95 -21.06 -23.55
CA GLY A 702 13.31 -20.52 -24.75
C GLY A 702 11.78 -20.38 -24.67
N ILE A 703 11.19 -20.51 -23.46
CA ILE A 703 9.74 -20.49 -23.25
C ILE A 703 9.29 -19.10 -22.82
N ARG A 704 8.44 -18.45 -23.63
CA ARG A 704 7.83 -17.15 -23.28
C ARG A 704 6.53 -17.36 -22.50
N LEU A 705 6.56 -16.96 -21.24
CA LEU A 705 5.42 -16.99 -20.34
C LEU A 705 4.78 -15.61 -20.28
N ARG A 706 3.50 -15.51 -20.61
CA ARG A 706 2.74 -14.25 -20.67
C ARG A 706 1.52 -14.23 -19.76
N GLU A 707 1.48 -15.15 -18.80
CA GLU A 707 0.39 -15.29 -17.84
C GLU A 707 0.94 -15.34 -16.41
N LEU A 708 0.27 -14.67 -15.47
CA LEU A 708 0.55 -14.79 -14.04
C LEU A 708 -0.64 -15.41 -13.29
N PRO A 709 -0.34 -16.38 -12.39
CA PRO A 709 0.96 -16.94 -12.04
C PRO A 709 1.63 -17.71 -13.20
N LEU A 710 2.97 -17.68 -13.22
CA LEU A 710 3.75 -18.40 -14.22
C LEU A 710 3.52 -19.92 -14.12
N LEU A 711 3.32 -20.58 -15.24
CA LEU A 711 3.03 -22.03 -15.32
C LEU A 711 1.73 -22.47 -14.62
N SER A 712 0.79 -21.57 -14.36
CA SER A 712 -0.50 -21.92 -13.76
C SER A 712 -1.32 -22.94 -14.57
N ARG A 713 -1.04 -23.04 -15.87
CA ARG A 713 -1.66 -24.00 -16.80
C ARG A 713 -0.72 -25.14 -17.24
N GLY A 714 0.42 -25.29 -16.55
CA GLY A 714 1.47 -26.22 -16.95
C GLY A 714 2.40 -25.65 -18.02
N LEU A 715 3.29 -26.50 -18.57
CA LEU A 715 4.14 -26.19 -19.73
C LEU A 715 3.36 -26.35 -21.02
#